data_b16ee505b5e31fb9d42b8d5289d9ce3c
#
_entry.id   b16ee505b5e31fb9d42b8d5289d9ce3c
#
_cell.length_a   1.000
_cell.length_b   1.000
_cell.length_c   1.000
_cell.angle_alpha   90.00
_cell.angle_beta   90.00
_cell.angle_gamma   90.00
#
_symmetry.space_group_name_H-M   'P 1'
#
loop_
_entity.id
_entity.type
_entity.pdbx_description
1 polymer ?
#
loop_
_entity_poly.entity_id
_entity_poly.type
_entity_poly.pdbx_seq_one_letter_code
_entity_poly.pdbx_strand_id
1 'polypeptide(L)'
;MAQEALTPMMKQFHDMKATNPDAILLFRCGDFYETYSDDAVVASQILGITLTKRNQKGSSGSIAMAGFPHHALDNYLPRLIRAGHRVAICDQLEDPKLTKKLVKRGITELVTPGVALGDNVLASKENNFLAALHFGAASVGLSLLDISTGEYLVAEGDVEYIDKLLAGFSPKEILVERGLKGKFDNLFAGKYFVFELDDWAFADVSARNKVLKHFDVKNLKGFGIDHLHAAITAAGAILTYLDQTQHHHTDHITRITRIEEERFVRLDKFTIRNLELVSTNHGDGRSLLQVLDRTLTPMGARQLRRWVLFPLRSVKDINTRLDSVEQFFRQPEFRELCEMELGKVGDLERIVSKVATGRINPREMQQLRAALETVMVLKNVCLSSPQESIRAIGEKLAPCTELRQRIERELRLDPPLLVNKGGVINEGVDAHLDELRNIQTSGKDYLLQIQEREIARTGIQSLKIGFNNVFGYYMEVRNTYKEFVPEEWIRKQTLVNAERYITQELKEYEEKILGAEDKILILETRIYGQLVEAAAACIVALQRNAQALADLDCYHSLAQLAKAQKYVRPIVDDTTTLDIKAGRHPVIETLMPVGEEYIANDIQLDTDSQQIVIVTGPNMAGKSALLRQTALITLLAQMGSFVPADSARVGLVDKIFTRVGASDNISVGESTFMVEMSEAANIMNNLTNRSLVLFDELGRGTSTYDGISIAWSIVEHIHENPTAHARTLFATHYHELNEMENRFARIKNYNVSVREVDHRIVFLRKLARGGSEHSFGIHVARLAGMPGNIVRRAETILQQLEANRANDRENVSAPAETPTDGLHVAPPNTQLSFFQLDDPVLTAVRDEILHLDINNLTPMEALNRLHEIRKILTGQA
;
A
#
# COMPACT_ATOMS: atom_id res chain seq x y z
N MET A 1 29.67 -12.39 41.80
CA MET A 1 28.40 -13.08 41.57
C MET A 1 28.72 -14.31 40.75
N ALA A 2 28.42 -15.51 41.27
CA ALA A 2 28.70 -16.76 40.54
C ALA A 2 27.86 -16.79 39.25
N GLN A 3 28.53 -16.96 38.08
CA GLN A 3 27.86 -17.22 36.81
C GLN A 3 27.07 -18.53 36.98
N GLU A 4 25.73 -18.42 37.02
CA GLU A 4 24.84 -19.58 37.00
C GLU A 4 25.11 -20.38 35.70
N ALA A 5 25.41 -21.67 35.88
CA ALA A 5 25.72 -22.56 34.77
C ALA A 5 24.46 -22.80 33.90
N LEU A 6 24.31 -22.02 32.81
CA LEU A 6 23.27 -22.25 31.81
C LEU A 6 23.36 -23.67 31.23
N THR A 7 22.22 -24.31 30.98
CA THR A 7 22.21 -25.58 30.24
C THR A 7 22.82 -25.35 28.85
N PRO A 8 23.48 -26.37 28.24
CA PRO A 8 24.13 -26.22 26.94
C PRO A 8 23.17 -25.71 25.84
N MET A 9 21.89 -26.08 25.90
CA MET A 9 20.84 -25.63 24.98
C MET A 9 20.51 -24.13 25.20
N MET A 10 20.38 -23.69 26.47
CA MET A 10 20.13 -22.29 26.79
C MET A 10 21.32 -21.40 26.43
N LYS A 11 22.55 -21.94 26.48
CA LYS A 11 23.72 -21.24 26.01
C LYS A 11 23.64 -20.99 24.50
N GLN A 12 23.26 -22.00 23.70
CA GLN A 12 23.00 -21.77 22.23
C GLN A 12 21.92 -20.71 21.99
N PHE A 13 20.83 -20.72 22.78
CA PHE A 13 19.79 -19.71 22.67
C PHE A 13 20.32 -18.30 22.94
N HIS A 14 21.05 -18.10 24.06
CA HIS A 14 21.60 -16.80 24.42
C HIS A 14 22.67 -16.30 23.44
N ASP A 15 23.52 -17.18 22.93
CA ASP A 15 24.52 -16.83 21.92
C ASP A 15 23.86 -16.32 20.63
N MET A 16 22.77 -16.97 20.17
CA MET A 16 22.01 -16.56 19.00
C MET A 16 21.17 -15.30 19.23
N LYS A 17 20.60 -15.13 20.43
CA LYS A 17 19.87 -13.91 20.81
C LYS A 17 20.80 -12.71 20.91
N ALA A 18 22.03 -12.90 21.38
CA ALA A 18 23.03 -11.83 21.46
C ALA A 18 23.44 -11.30 20.08
N THR A 19 23.40 -12.14 19.03
CA THR A 19 23.68 -11.70 17.66
C THR A 19 22.48 -11.00 16.99
N ASN A 20 21.24 -11.23 17.49
CA ASN A 20 20.01 -10.63 16.97
C ASN A 20 19.13 -10.13 18.11
N PRO A 21 19.58 -9.10 18.88
CA PRO A 21 18.92 -8.66 20.10
C PRO A 21 17.50 -8.12 19.86
N ASP A 22 17.25 -7.54 18.71
CA ASP A 22 15.99 -6.88 18.32
C ASP A 22 14.97 -7.84 17.68
N ALA A 23 15.37 -9.08 17.37
CA ALA A 23 14.48 -10.05 16.74
C ALA A 23 13.90 -11.02 17.79
N ILE A 24 12.62 -11.37 17.65
CA ILE A 24 12.02 -12.48 18.38
C ILE A 24 12.66 -13.78 17.90
N LEU A 25 13.36 -14.51 18.78
CA LEU A 25 14.03 -15.74 18.42
C LEU A 25 13.08 -16.93 18.59
N LEU A 26 12.69 -17.53 17.46
CA LEU A 26 11.97 -18.80 17.40
C LEU A 26 12.96 -19.95 17.35
N PHE A 27 13.16 -20.61 18.48
CA PHE A 27 14.22 -21.60 18.69
C PHE A 27 13.66 -23.02 18.60
N ARG A 28 14.12 -23.82 17.64
CA ARG A 28 13.63 -25.18 17.42
C ARG A 28 14.03 -26.14 18.53
N CYS A 29 13.03 -26.67 19.23
CA CYS A 29 13.17 -27.67 20.29
C CYS A 29 12.32 -28.91 19.96
N GLY A 30 12.92 -29.92 19.31
CA GLY A 30 12.15 -31.08 18.86
C GLY A 30 11.03 -30.67 17.88
N ASP A 31 9.79 -30.94 18.23
CA ASP A 31 8.63 -30.64 17.41
C ASP A 31 8.03 -29.24 17.60
N PHE A 32 8.68 -28.41 18.43
CA PHE A 32 8.21 -27.05 18.75
C PHE A 32 9.22 -25.98 18.35
N TYR A 33 8.71 -24.79 18.01
CA TYR A 33 9.41 -23.55 18.15
C TYR A 33 9.11 -22.95 19.52
N GLU A 34 10.16 -22.72 20.31
CA GLU A 34 10.07 -22.12 21.64
C GLU A 34 10.75 -20.76 21.65
N THR A 35 10.21 -19.84 22.41
CA THR A 35 10.80 -18.52 22.66
C THR A 35 10.82 -18.26 24.15
N TYR A 36 11.80 -17.46 24.63
CA TYR A 36 12.08 -17.32 26.07
C TYR A 36 12.18 -15.86 26.48
N SER A 37 12.10 -15.60 27.79
CA SER A 37 12.23 -14.28 28.42
C SER A 37 11.24 -13.26 27.85
N ASP A 38 11.69 -12.05 27.49
CA ASP A 38 10.86 -10.96 26.96
C ASP A 38 10.22 -11.33 25.62
N ASP A 39 10.93 -12.07 24.76
CA ASP A 39 10.39 -12.55 23.49
C ASP A 39 9.16 -13.45 23.72
N ALA A 40 9.16 -14.27 24.77
CA ALA A 40 8.02 -15.13 25.10
C ALA A 40 6.79 -14.32 25.54
N VAL A 41 6.98 -13.24 26.27
CA VAL A 41 5.89 -12.35 26.69
C VAL A 41 5.27 -11.67 25.49
N VAL A 42 6.08 -11.07 24.62
CA VAL A 42 5.65 -10.41 23.40
C VAL A 42 4.94 -11.39 22.47
N ALA A 43 5.56 -12.54 22.20
CA ALA A 43 4.98 -13.56 21.32
C ALA A 43 3.66 -14.10 21.87
N SER A 44 3.56 -14.35 23.18
CA SER A 44 2.32 -14.81 23.83
C SER A 44 1.17 -13.80 23.62
N GLN A 45 1.43 -12.50 23.79
CA GLN A 45 0.43 -11.45 23.63
C GLN A 45 -0.07 -11.35 22.18
N ILE A 46 0.85 -11.34 21.21
CA ILE A 46 0.51 -11.17 19.78
C ILE A 46 -0.18 -12.44 19.23
N LEU A 47 0.34 -13.61 19.57
CA LEU A 47 -0.12 -14.87 19.01
C LEU A 47 -1.36 -15.43 19.76
N GLY A 48 -1.60 -14.99 21.00
CA GLY A 48 -2.65 -15.53 21.85
C GLY A 48 -2.34 -16.96 22.34
N ILE A 49 -1.06 -17.31 22.47
CA ILE A 49 -0.59 -18.60 23.00
C ILE A 49 -0.27 -18.51 24.48
N THR A 50 -0.31 -19.66 25.16
CA THR A 50 -0.10 -19.72 26.61
C THR A 50 1.34 -19.36 26.98
N LEU A 51 1.51 -18.39 27.88
CA LEU A 51 2.78 -18.09 28.52
C LEU A 51 3.01 -19.07 29.67
N THR A 52 4.07 -19.85 29.60
CA THR A 52 4.46 -20.84 30.60
C THR A 52 5.80 -20.46 31.26
N LYS A 53 6.22 -21.22 32.24
CA LYS A 53 7.51 -21.05 32.91
C LYS A 53 8.33 -22.32 32.80
N ARG A 54 9.56 -22.18 32.34
CA ARG A 54 10.52 -23.30 32.33
C ARG A 54 11.42 -23.24 33.58
N ASN A 55 11.39 -24.29 34.37
CA ASN A 55 12.26 -24.38 35.55
C ASN A 55 13.70 -24.76 35.11
N GLN A 56 14.67 -24.03 35.55
CA GLN A 56 16.10 -24.42 35.35
C GLN A 56 16.49 -25.43 36.41
N LYS A 57 16.98 -26.60 36.01
CA LYS A 57 17.60 -27.56 36.95
C LYS A 57 18.88 -26.93 37.53
N GLY A 58 18.86 -26.61 38.82
CA GLY A 58 20.03 -26.10 39.54
C GLY A 58 20.00 -24.61 39.86
N SER A 59 18.95 -23.86 39.53
CA SER A 59 18.74 -22.47 39.93
C SER A 59 17.34 -22.28 40.49
N SER A 60 17.15 -21.32 41.40
CA SER A 60 15.86 -20.95 41.96
C SER A 60 15.00 -20.10 41.00
N GLY A 61 15.46 -19.86 39.75
CA GLY A 61 14.79 -19.03 38.76
C GLY A 61 13.98 -19.80 37.73
N SER A 62 12.78 -19.30 37.39
CA SER A 62 11.98 -19.74 36.26
C SER A 62 12.03 -18.73 35.14
N ILE A 63 12.25 -19.19 33.89
CA ILE A 63 12.28 -18.33 32.67
C ILE A 63 10.91 -18.40 32.02
N ALA A 64 10.36 -17.25 31.63
CA ALA A 64 9.15 -17.18 30.83
C ALA A 64 9.39 -17.90 29.48
N MET A 65 8.44 -18.70 29.03
CA MET A 65 8.50 -19.49 27.81
C MET A 65 7.13 -19.50 27.13
N ALA A 66 7.12 -19.35 25.81
CA ALA A 66 5.98 -19.60 24.95
C ALA A 66 6.44 -20.43 23.75
N GLY A 67 5.53 -21.20 23.16
CA GLY A 67 5.91 -22.02 22.03
C GLY A 67 4.70 -22.60 21.30
N PHE A 68 4.93 -23.03 20.07
CA PHE A 68 3.93 -23.65 19.22
C PHE A 68 4.58 -24.76 18.36
N PRO A 69 3.78 -25.74 17.86
CA PRO A 69 4.28 -26.81 17.02
C PRO A 69 4.96 -26.26 15.75
N HIS A 70 6.12 -26.84 15.37
CA HIS A 70 6.90 -26.32 14.25
C HIS A 70 6.15 -26.29 12.91
N HIS A 71 5.27 -27.26 12.67
CA HIS A 71 4.46 -27.32 11.46
C HIS A 71 3.41 -26.20 11.38
N ALA A 72 3.19 -25.45 12.47
CA ALA A 72 2.28 -24.32 12.52
C ALA A 72 3.01 -22.96 12.31
N LEU A 73 4.30 -22.97 11.96
CA LEU A 73 5.09 -21.74 11.70
C LEU A 73 4.38 -20.81 10.70
N ASP A 74 3.87 -21.35 9.60
CA ASP A 74 3.17 -20.60 8.55
C ASP A 74 1.91 -19.87 9.02
N ASN A 75 1.33 -20.29 10.16
CA ASN A 75 0.16 -19.64 10.75
C ASN A 75 0.53 -18.54 11.77
N TYR A 76 1.65 -18.72 12.47
CA TYR A 76 2.04 -17.84 13.58
C TYR A 76 3.03 -16.77 13.16
N LEU A 77 4.00 -17.08 12.29
CA LEU A 77 5.00 -16.14 11.78
C LEU A 77 4.35 -14.88 11.17
N PRO A 78 3.31 -14.98 10.30
CA PRO A 78 2.67 -13.81 9.73
C PRO A 78 2.11 -12.82 10.75
N ARG A 79 1.65 -13.31 11.89
CA ARG A 79 1.07 -12.46 12.94
C ARG A 79 2.13 -11.63 13.63
N LEU A 80 3.32 -12.21 13.89
CA LEU A 80 4.46 -11.49 14.44
C LEU A 80 4.99 -10.42 13.48
N ILE A 81 5.16 -10.77 12.20
CA ILE A 81 5.64 -9.86 11.16
C ILE A 81 4.66 -8.70 10.93
N ARG A 82 3.35 -8.97 10.86
CA ARG A 82 2.31 -7.91 10.71
C ARG A 82 2.22 -6.99 11.93
N ALA A 83 2.61 -7.47 13.10
CA ALA A 83 2.74 -6.65 14.30
C ALA A 83 4.02 -5.79 14.30
N GLY A 84 4.85 -5.85 13.24
CA GLY A 84 6.06 -5.05 13.08
C GLY A 84 7.31 -5.65 13.73
N HIS A 85 7.29 -6.93 14.13
CA HIS A 85 8.44 -7.56 14.75
C HIS A 85 9.32 -8.27 13.72
N ARG A 86 10.64 -8.20 13.96
CA ARG A 86 11.64 -9.02 13.28
C ARG A 86 11.67 -10.39 13.96
N VAL A 87 11.78 -11.47 13.21
CA VAL A 87 11.72 -12.84 13.73
C VAL A 87 12.91 -13.65 13.19
N ALA A 88 13.77 -14.11 14.09
CA ALA A 88 14.86 -15.00 13.75
C ALA A 88 14.39 -16.46 13.89
N ILE A 89 14.44 -17.21 12.79
CA ILE A 89 14.09 -18.63 12.78
C ILE A 89 15.37 -19.43 12.97
N CYS A 90 15.40 -20.20 14.06
CA CYS A 90 16.54 -21.03 14.41
C CYS A 90 16.15 -22.51 14.31
N ASP A 91 16.73 -23.20 13.33
CA ASP A 91 16.51 -24.61 13.07
C ASP A 91 17.66 -25.51 13.49
N GLN A 92 17.39 -26.81 13.54
CA GLN A 92 18.37 -27.86 13.75
C GLN A 92 19.14 -28.09 12.44
N LEU A 93 20.47 -27.91 12.48
CA LEU A 93 21.35 -28.11 11.32
C LEU A 93 21.80 -29.56 11.12
N GLU A 94 21.48 -30.43 12.09
CA GLU A 94 21.87 -31.84 12.11
C GLU A 94 20.61 -32.69 12.42
N ASP A 95 20.57 -33.90 11.87
CA ASP A 95 19.50 -34.84 12.19
C ASP A 95 19.66 -35.34 13.63
N PRO A 96 18.64 -35.12 14.51
CA PRO A 96 18.70 -35.59 15.90
C PRO A 96 18.89 -37.10 16.04
N LYS A 97 18.51 -37.89 15.04
CA LYS A 97 18.66 -39.37 15.04
C LYS A 97 20.08 -39.82 14.82
N LEU A 98 20.91 -38.99 14.16
CA LEU A 98 22.29 -39.32 13.82
C LEU A 98 23.30 -38.81 14.87
N THR A 99 22.91 -37.91 15.78
CA THR A 99 23.79 -37.24 16.70
C THR A 99 23.53 -37.70 18.15
N LYS A 100 24.57 -38.23 18.82
CA LYS A 100 24.58 -38.57 20.27
C LYS A 100 24.86 -37.35 21.15
N LYS A 101 25.26 -36.21 20.56
CA LYS A 101 25.61 -34.95 21.26
C LYS A 101 24.42 -33.97 21.16
N LEU A 102 24.55 -32.79 21.77
CA LEU A 102 23.61 -31.72 21.60
C LEU A 102 23.52 -31.34 20.11
N VAL A 103 22.34 -31.37 19.52
CA VAL A 103 22.09 -31.01 18.14
C VAL A 103 22.53 -29.57 17.90
N LYS A 104 23.33 -29.34 16.87
CA LYS A 104 23.74 -28.00 16.45
C LYS A 104 22.57 -27.28 15.82
N ARG A 105 22.36 -26.03 16.24
CA ARG A 105 21.31 -25.13 15.71
C ARG A 105 21.95 -23.90 15.13
N GLY A 106 21.26 -23.26 14.19
CA GLY A 106 21.67 -22.00 13.60
C GLY A 106 20.47 -21.22 13.11
N ILE A 107 20.65 -19.90 12.99
CA ILE A 107 19.64 -19.05 12.35
C ILE A 107 19.66 -19.37 10.86
N THR A 108 18.53 -19.86 10.37
CA THR A 108 18.36 -20.21 8.95
C THR A 108 17.76 -19.06 8.16
N GLU A 109 16.98 -18.19 8.83
CA GLU A 109 16.35 -17.05 8.20
C GLU A 109 16.03 -15.98 9.25
N LEU A 110 16.23 -14.71 8.90
CA LEU A 110 15.75 -13.56 9.67
C LEU A 110 14.64 -12.89 8.85
N VAL A 111 13.39 -13.14 9.23
CA VAL A 111 12.22 -12.57 8.54
C VAL A 111 11.87 -11.24 9.17
N THR A 112 11.73 -10.21 8.33
CA THR A 112 11.34 -8.86 8.76
C THR A 112 10.17 -8.36 7.91
N PRO A 113 9.47 -7.28 8.31
CA PRO A 113 8.37 -6.76 7.50
C PRO A 113 8.73 -6.47 6.04
N GLY A 114 9.95 -6.01 5.77
CA GLY A 114 10.42 -5.63 4.43
C GLY A 114 10.95 -6.79 3.56
N VAL A 115 11.38 -7.91 4.17
CA VAL A 115 12.01 -9.05 3.46
C VAL A 115 11.22 -10.35 3.56
N ALA A 116 9.93 -10.28 3.85
CA ALA A 116 9.07 -11.47 3.89
C ALA A 116 8.81 -12.02 2.47
N LEU A 117 8.92 -13.35 2.31
CA LEU A 117 8.66 -14.07 1.06
C LEU A 117 7.44 -15.00 1.11
N GLY A 118 6.91 -15.29 2.30
CA GLY A 118 5.81 -16.23 2.49
C GLY A 118 4.46 -15.64 2.05
N ASP A 119 3.69 -16.37 1.23
CA ASP A 119 2.36 -15.91 0.75
C ASP A 119 1.39 -15.60 1.89
N ASN A 120 1.51 -16.27 3.03
CA ASN A 120 0.67 -16.03 4.21
C ASN A 120 0.96 -14.69 4.90
N VAL A 121 2.15 -14.09 4.66
CA VAL A 121 2.57 -12.79 5.19
C VAL A 121 2.15 -11.69 4.23
N LEU A 122 2.32 -11.92 2.93
CA LEU A 122 2.18 -10.93 1.87
C LEU A 122 0.71 -10.72 1.47
N ALA A 123 0.31 -9.47 1.28
CA ALA A 123 -0.93 -9.16 0.57
C ALA A 123 -0.73 -9.43 -0.93
N SER A 124 -1.64 -10.17 -1.56
CA SER A 124 -1.47 -10.60 -2.96
C SER A 124 -1.44 -9.42 -3.95
N LYS A 125 -2.29 -8.43 -3.73
CA LYS A 125 -2.47 -7.26 -4.62
C LYS A 125 -1.56 -6.07 -4.30
N GLU A 126 -0.63 -6.21 -3.32
CA GLU A 126 0.28 -5.15 -2.89
C GLU A 126 1.73 -5.59 -2.99
N ASN A 127 2.61 -4.63 -3.26
CA ASN A 127 4.05 -4.82 -3.13
C ASN A 127 4.47 -4.83 -1.66
N ASN A 128 5.58 -5.49 -1.37
CA ASN A 128 6.20 -5.53 -0.04
C ASN A 128 7.57 -4.87 -0.09
N PHE A 129 7.59 -3.53 -0.17
CA PHE A 129 8.84 -2.81 -0.29
C PHE A 129 9.62 -2.73 1.01
N LEU A 130 10.90 -3.09 0.94
CA LEU A 130 11.97 -2.65 1.82
C LEU A 130 12.55 -1.37 1.23
N ALA A 131 12.69 -0.31 2.01
CA ALA A 131 13.34 0.92 1.59
C ALA A 131 14.68 1.13 2.31
N ALA A 132 15.60 1.84 1.69
CA ALA A 132 16.75 2.44 2.37
C ALA A 132 16.89 3.91 1.98
N LEU A 133 17.23 4.75 2.96
CA LEU A 133 17.50 6.17 2.75
C LEU A 133 18.94 6.49 3.13
N HIS A 134 19.59 7.26 2.28
CA HIS A 134 20.89 7.87 2.56
C HIS A 134 20.82 9.39 2.41
N PHE A 135 21.22 10.09 3.48
CA PHE A 135 21.27 11.56 3.49
C PHE A 135 22.59 12.05 2.93
N GLY A 136 22.65 12.30 1.63
CA GLY A 136 23.81 12.90 0.97
C GLY A 136 24.01 14.38 1.35
N ALA A 137 25.07 15.01 0.82
CA ALA A 137 25.41 16.40 1.12
C ALA A 137 24.39 17.41 0.54
N ALA A 138 23.82 17.13 -0.65
CA ALA A 138 22.89 18.03 -1.35
C ALA A 138 21.53 17.38 -1.66
N SER A 139 21.43 16.07 -1.58
CA SER A 139 20.24 15.31 -1.94
C SER A 139 20.04 14.13 -1.00
N VAL A 140 18.83 13.57 -1.02
CA VAL A 140 18.51 12.32 -0.33
C VAL A 140 18.38 11.23 -1.37
N GLY A 141 19.08 10.12 -1.16
CA GLY A 141 18.95 8.92 -1.97
C GLY A 141 17.95 7.96 -1.36
N LEU A 142 17.05 7.45 -2.18
CA LEU A 142 16.07 6.42 -1.85
C LEU A 142 16.31 5.20 -2.71
N SER A 143 16.27 4.04 -2.10
CA SER A 143 16.17 2.77 -2.79
C SER A 143 15.01 1.96 -2.25
N LEU A 144 14.28 1.26 -3.12
CA LEU A 144 13.12 0.43 -2.81
C LEU A 144 13.30 -0.93 -3.45
N LEU A 145 13.16 -1.99 -2.67
CA LEU A 145 13.22 -3.36 -3.15
C LEU A 145 12.00 -4.16 -2.68
N ASP A 146 11.29 -4.78 -3.59
CA ASP A 146 10.34 -5.86 -3.29
C ASP A 146 11.00 -7.20 -3.61
N ILE A 147 11.51 -7.87 -2.59
CA ILE A 147 12.19 -9.15 -2.75
C ILE A 147 11.24 -10.25 -3.27
N SER A 148 9.93 -10.12 -3.05
CA SER A 148 8.95 -11.11 -3.51
C SER A 148 8.67 -11.07 -5.01
N THR A 149 9.00 -9.94 -5.67
CA THR A 149 8.81 -9.74 -7.13
C THR A 149 10.12 -9.49 -7.87
N GLY A 150 11.19 -9.13 -7.15
CA GLY A 150 12.48 -8.73 -7.72
C GLY A 150 12.48 -7.30 -8.25
N GLU A 151 11.48 -6.49 -7.91
CA GLU A 151 11.43 -5.09 -8.32
C GLU A 151 12.37 -4.24 -7.49
N TYR A 152 13.35 -3.60 -8.15
CA TYR A 152 14.37 -2.78 -7.52
C TYR A 152 14.41 -1.39 -8.12
N LEU A 153 14.02 -0.38 -7.32
CA LEU A 153 13.85 1.00 -7.74
C LEU A 153 14.80 1.91 -6.99
N VAL A 154 15.27 2.98 -7.65
CA VAL A 154 16.10 4.03 -7.03
C VAL A 154 15.66 5.40 -7.46
N ALA A 155 15.79 6.35 -6.53
CA ALA A 155 15.54 7.78 -6.77
C ALA A 155 16.51 8.62 -5.96
N GLU A 156 16.83 9.80 -6.46
CA GLU A 156 17.61 10.80 -5.74
C GLU A 156 17.03 12.18 -6.01
N GLY A 157 16.83 12.97 -4.96
CA GLY A 157 16.25 14.29 -5.06
C GLY A 157 16.17 15.01 -3.73
N ASP A 158 15.36 16.03 -3.65
CA ASP A 158 15.09 16.76 -2.41
C ASP A 158 14.21 15.95 -1.43
N VAL A 159 14.09 16.43 -0.21
CA VAL A 159 13.32 15.78 0.86
C VAL A 159 11.84 15.63 0.46
N GLU A 160 11.27 16.63 -0.22
CA GLU A 160 9.86 16.63 -0.62
C GLU A 160 9.56 15.53 -1.66
N TYR A 161 10.46 15.39 -2.65
CA TYR A 161 10.35 14.32 -3.64
C TYR A 161 10.44 12.94 -3.01
N ILE A 162 11.36 12.75 -2.06
CA ILE A 162 11.50 11.47 -1.36
C ILE A 162 10.30 11.18 -0.46
N ASP A 163 9.74 12.18 0.26
CA ASP A 163 8.53 12.03 1.07
C ASP A 163 7.32 11.58 0.22
N LYS A 164 7.16 12.16 -0.97
CA LYS A 164 6.18 11.73 -1.96
C LYS A 164 6.33 10.25 -2.33
N LEU A 165 7.56 9.82 -2.65
CA LEU A 165 7.82 8.43 -3.01
C LEU A 165 7.54 7.47 -1.85
N LEU A 166 7.95 7.83 -0.63
CA LEU A 166 7.66 7.04 0.56
C LEU A 166 6.15 6.91 0.80
N ALA A 167 5.39 8.00 0.65
CA ALA A 167 3.93 7.99 0.77
C ALA A 167 3.27 7.13 -0.31
N GLY A 168 3.74 7.20 -1.56
CA GLY A 168 3.21 6.44 -2.69
C GLY A 168 3.49 4.95 -2.60
N PHE A 169 4.74 4.57 -2.36
CA PHE A 169 5.16 3.17 -2.28
C PHE A 169 4.83 2.51 -0.95
N SER A 170 4.68 3.30 0.13
CA SER A 170 4.33 2.83 1.48
C SER A 170 5.18 1.63 1.94
N PRO A 171 6.53 1.77 2.01
CA PRO A 171 7.41 0.68 2.36
C PRO A 171 7.06 0.11 3.73
N LYS A 172 7.18 -1.22 3.86
CA LYS A 172 6.88 -1.92 5.13
C LYS A 172 8.00 -1.80 6.15
N GLU A 173 9.22 -1.52 5.68
CA GLU A 173 10.41 -1.34 6.50
C GLU A 173 11.34 -0.33 5.82
N ILE A 174 11.96 0.54 6.61
CA ILE A 174 12.90 1.56 6.12
C ILE A 174 14.23 1.42 6.85
N LEU A 175 15.31 1.31 6.10
CA LEU A 175 16.67 1.27 6.61
C LEU A 175 17.26 2.68 6.60
N VAL A 176 17.81 3.10 7.73
CA VAL A 176 18.57 4.35 7.85
C VAL A 176 19.93 4.07 8.52
N GLU A 177 20.88 4.94 8.29
CA GLU A 177 22.18 4.88 8.93
C GLU A 177 22.03 5.09 10.45
N ARG A 178 22.83 4.36 11.25
CA ARG A 178 22.82 4.43 12.71
C ARG A 178 23.00 5.86 13.22
N GLY A 179 22.14 6.29 14.15
CA GLY A 179 22.10 7.64 14.70
C GLY A 179 21.32 8.67 13.86
N LEU A 180 20.82 8.32 12.66
CA LEU A 180 20.05 9.22 11.81
C LEU A 180 18.53 9.03 11.91
N LYS A 181 18.04 8.10 12.74
CA LYS A 181 16.60 7.90 12.95
C LYS A 181 15.89 9.18 13.39
N GLY A 182 16.46 9.94 14.33
CA GLY A 182 15.88 11.22 14.77
C GLY A 182 15.80 12.25 13.64
N LYS A 183 16.77 12.30 12.73
CA LYS A 183 16.73 13.14 11.53
C LYS A 183 15.61 12.67 10.57
N PHE A 184 15.46 11.36 10.38
CA PHE A 184 14.39 10.77 9.58
C PHE A 184 13.02 11.12 10.15
N ASP A 185 12.78 10.90 11.44
CA ASP A 185 11.50 11.16 12.11
C ASP A 185 11.10 12.65 12.04
N ASN A 186 12.08 13.57 12.06
CA ASN A 186 11.83 15.00 11.92
C ASN A 186 11.49 15.44 10.48
N LEU A 187 12.03 14.77 9.46
CA LEU A 187 11.83 15.13 8.05
C LEU A 187 10.63 14.43 7.42
N PHE A 188 10.37 13.19 7.80
CA PHE A 188 9.34 12.35 7.21
C PHE A 188 8.26 12.00 8.25
N ALA A 189 7.28 12.88 8.39
CA ALA A 189 6.15 12.67 9.31
C ALA A 189 5.28 11.49 8.85
N GLY A 190 5.55 10.29 9.33
CA GLY A 190 4.82 9.08 9.01
C GLY A 190 5.06 7.98 10.03
N LYS A 191 4.14 7.02 10.10
CA LYS A 191 4.30 5.81 10.93
C LYS A 191 5.02 4.74 10.13
N TYR A 192 6.33 4.90 9.96
CA TYR A 192 7.17 3.92 9.30
C TYR A 192 7.88 3.02 10.31
N PHE A 193 8.07 1.78 9.93
CA PHE A 193 8.94 0.87 10.67
C PHE A 193 10.38 1.12 10.27
N VAL A 194 11.13 1.85 11.09
CA VAL A 194 12.51 2.28 10.80
C VAL A 194 13.49 1.39 11.55
N PHE A 195 14.44 0.82 10.80
CA PHE A 195 15.56 0.05 11.33
C PHE A 195 16.88 0.77 11.06
N GLU A 196 17.70 0.92 12.11
CA GLU A 196 19.03 1.52 12.02
C GLU A 196 20.06 0.46 11.65
N LEU A 197 20.72 0.64 10.50
CA LEU A 197 21.79 -0.23 10.02
C LEU A 197 23.13 0.44 10.28
N ASP A 198 24.18 -0.35 10.45
CA ASP A 198 25.53 0.16 10.71
C ASP A 198 26.01 1.09 9.59
N ASP A 199 26.74 2.14 9.95
CA ASP A 199 27.27 3.20 9.09
C ASP A 199 28.13 2.66 7.93
N TRP A 200 28.89 1.60 8.16
CA TRP A 200 29.71 0.97 7.09
C TRP A 200 28.87 0.44 5.92
N ALA A 201 27.58 0.08 6.14
CA ALA A 201 26.69 -0.36 5.08
C ALA A 201 26.31 0.79 4.12
N PHE A 202 26.40 2.03 4.59
CA PHE A 202 26.17 3.26 3.82
C PHE A 202 27.46 3.91 3.34
N ALA A 203 28.60 3.21 3.40
CA ALA A 203 29.84 3.72 2.81
C ALA A 203 29.78 3.66 1.27
N ASP A 204 29.86 4.82 0.60
CA ASP A 204 29.67 4.99 -0.86
C ASP A 204 30.44 3.96 -1.70
N VAL A 205 31.75 3.83 -1.45
CA VAL A 205 32.60 2.89 -2.21
C VAL A 205 32.16 1.43 -2.01
N SER A 206 31.84 1.03 -0.77
CA SER A 206 31.41 -0.32 -0.45
C SER A 206 30.05 -0.64 -1.06
N ALA A 207 29.11 0.28 -0.90
CA ALA A 207 27.76 0.18 -1.41
C ALA A 207 27.76 0.07 -2.94
N ARG A 208 28.51 0.96 -3.63
CA ARG A 208 28.66 0.94 -5.09
C ARG A 208 29.26 -0.39 -5.59
N ASN A 209 30.34 -0.85 -4.95
CA ASN A 209 30.96 -2.13 -5.31
C ASN A 209 30.01 -3.32 -5.14
N LYS A 210 29.17 -3.28 -4.13
CA LYS A 210 28.18 -4.32 -3.88
C LYS A 210 27.11 -4.36 -4.98
N VAL A 211 26.61 -3.19 -5.42
CA VAL A 211 25.67 -3.07 -6.54
C VAL A 211 26.31 -3.56 -7.84
N LEU A 212 27.55 -3.15 -8.14
CA LEU A 212 28.29 -3.59 -9.33
C LEU A 212 28.47 -5.11 -9.35
N LYS A 213 28.85 -5.70 -8.20
CA LYS A 213 29.02 -7.15 -8.05
C LYS A 213 27.69 -7.90 -8.21
N HIS A 214 26.60 -7.40 -7.65
CA HIS A 214 25.30 -8.04 -7.74
C HIS A 214 24.78 -8.16 -9.19
N PHE A 215 24.97 -7.10 -9.99
CA PHE A 215 24.54 -7.09 -11.40
C PHE A 215 25.63 -7.59 -12.37
N ASP A 216 26.80 -7.99 -11.87
CA ASP A 216 27.97 -8.41 -12.66
C ASP A 216 28.34 -7.41 -13.77
N VAL A 217 28.43 -6.13 -13.42
CA VAL A 217 28.72 -5.04 -14.35
C VAL A 217 29.92 -4.19 -13.91
N LYS A 218 30.62 -3.57 -14.88
CA LYS A 218 31.77 -2.70 -14.60
C LYS A 218 31.38 -1.27 -14.22
N ASN A 219 30.21 -0.80 -14.62
CA ASN A 219 29.66 0.52 -14.31
C ASN A 219 28.13 0.49 -14.35
N LEU A 220 27.50 1.54 -13.80
CA LEU A 220 26.05 1.65 -13.70
C LEU A 220 25.44 2.55 -14.78
N LYS A 221 26.22 2.95 -15.81
CA LYS A 221 25.74 3.81 -16.91
C LYS A 221 24.60 3.15 -17.69
N GLY A 222 24.65 1.84 -17.90
CA GLY A 222 23.61 1.09 -18.61
C GLY A 222 22.24 1.09 -17.91
N PHE A 223 22.22 1.33 -16.60
CA PHE A 223 20.99 1.50 -15.82
C PHE A 223 20.56 2.97 -15.69
N GLY A 224 21.36 3.94 -16.20
CA GLY A 224 21.06 5.36 -16.11
C GLY A 224 21.20 5.97 -14.70
N ILE A 225 21.90 5.29 -13.78
CA ILE A 225 22.00 5.68 -12.36
C ILE A 225 23.41 6.05 -11.92
N ASP A 226 24.42 5.99 -12.79
CA ASP A 226 25.83 6.12 -12.44
C ASP A 226 26.20 7.44 -11.72
N HIS A 227 25.40 8.49 -11.93
CA HIS A 227 25.52 9.82 -11.32
C HIS A 227 24.72 9.99 -10.02
N LEU A 228 23.89 9.02 -9.63
CA LEU A 228 23.02 9.08 -8.44
C LEU A 228 23.75 8.47 -7.23
N HIS A 229 24.70 9.21 -6.66
CA HIS A 229 25.58 8.69 -5.60
C HIS A 229 24.81 8.29 -4.35
N ALA A 230 23.91 9.15 -3.85
CA ALA A 230 23.16 8.88 -2.66
C ALA A 230 22.16 7.69 -2.85
N ALA A 231 21.55 7.58 -4.04
CA ALA A 231 20.66 6.48 -4.36
C ALA A 231 21.39 5.13 -4.49
N ILE A 232 22.62 5.13 -5.07
CA ILE A 232 23.46 3.93 -5.15
C ILE A 232 23.90 3.48 -3.77
N THR A 233 24.24 4.42 -2.88
CA THR A 233 24.59 4.12 -1.49
C THR A 233 23.40 3.47 -0.76
N ALA A 234 22.20 4.01 -0.90
CA ALA A 234 20.98 3.41 -0.35
C ALA A 234 20.73 1.99 -0.94
N ALA A 235 20.97 1.82 -2.25
CA ALA A 235 20.83 0.50 -2.89
C ALA A 235 21.83 -0.52 -2.33
N GLY A 236 23.09 -0.16 -2.20
CA GLY A 236 24.11 -1.03 -1.60
C GLY A 236 23.79 -1.43 -0.15
N ALA A 237 23.19 -0.52 0.62
CA ALA A 237 22.71 -0.79 1.99
C ALA A 237 21.62 -1.87 2.00
N ILE A 238 20.65 -1.84 1.08
CA ILE A 238 19.64 -2.90 0.94
C ILE A 238 20.31 -4.26 0.68
N LEU A 239 21.21 -4.34 -0.30
CA LEU A 239 21.92 -5.59 -0.59
C LEU A 239 22.75 -6.10 0.59
N THR A 240 23.29 -5.18 1.39
CA THR A 240 24.01 -5.52 2.64
C THR A 240 23.06 -6.10 3.68
N TYR A 241 21.89 -5.51 3.80
CA TYR A 241 20.86 -5.99 4.72
C TYR A 241 20.32 -7.38 4.33
N LEU A 242 20.16 -7.65 3.03
CA LEU A 242 19.78 -9.00 2.56
C LEU A 242 20.80 -10.07 2.98
N ASP A 243 22.09 -9.78 2.89
CA ASP A 243 23.11 -10.72 3.35
C ASP A 243 23.03 -10.95 4.87
N GLN A 244 22.80 -9.88 5.66
CA GLN A 244 22.65 -9.98 7.11
C GLN A 244 21.40 -10.78 7.52
N THR A 245 20.34 -10.69 6.72
CA THR A 245 19.09 -11.43 6.94
C THR A 245 19.08 -12.83 6.34
N GLN A 246 20.21 -13.32 5.84
CA GLN A 246 20.40 -14.66 5.24
C GLN A 246 19.63 -14.88 3.94
N HIS A 247 19.36 -13.80 3.19
CA HIS A 247 18.73 -13.88 1.86
C HIS A 247 19.81 -13.87 0.77
N HIS A 248 20.46 -15.01 0.54
CA HIS A 248 21.60 -15.12 -0.39
C HIS A 248 21.19 -15.39 -1.84
N HIS A 249 19.99 -15.94 -2.06
CA HIS A 249 19.47 -16.25 -3.39
C HIS A 249 18.67 -15.09 -3.93
N THR A 250 19.33 -14.17 -4.62
CA THR A 250 18.77 -12.91 -5.13
C THR A 250 18.85 -12.79 -6.67
N ASP A 251 19.00 -13.92 -7.37
CA ASP A 251 19.20 -13.97 -8.82
C ASP A 251 18.00 -13.44 -9.64
N HIS A 252 16.82 -13.36 -9.01
CA HIS A 252 15.64 -12.74 -9.61
C HIS A 252 15.66 -11.21 -9.57
N ILE A 253 16.58 -10.60 -8.83
CA ILE A 253 16.79 -9.14 -8.88
C ILE A 253 17.73 -8.86 -10.06
N THR A 254 17.16 -8.87 -11.28
CA THR A 254 17.93 -8.82 -12.54
C THR A 254 18.24 -7.42 -13.02
N ARG A 255 17.57 -6.40 -12.48
CA ARG A 255 17.76 -4.99 -12.89
C ARG A 255 17.44 -4.03 -11.75
N ILE A 256 18.06 -2.87 -11.80
CA ILE A 256 17.72 -1.70 -10.99
C ILE A 256 17.20 -0.59 -11.89
N THR A 257 16.09 0.04 -11.51
CA THR A 257 15.40 1.01 -12.36
C THR A 257 15.34 2.37 -11.65
N ARG A 258 15.74 3.43 -12.36
CA ARG A 258 15.57 4.80 -11.87
C ARG A 258 14.11 5.23 -11.96
N ILE A 259 13.60 5.85 -10.90
CA ILE A 259 12.34 6.59 -10.93
C ILE A 259 12.65 7.99 -11.43
N GLU A 260 12.21 8.31 -12.64
CA GLU A 260 12.41 9.63 -13.26
C GLU A 260 11.26 10.55 -12.88
N GLU A 261 11.53 11.59 -12.09
CA GLU A 261 10.50 12.54 -11.65
C GLU A 261 9.79 13.21 -12.82
N GLU A 262 10.53 13.56 -13.87
CA GLU A 262 10.01 14.27 -15.03
C GLU A 262 9.04 13.45 -15.89
N ARG A 263 9.04 12.12 -15.75
CA ARG A 263 8.19 11.21 -16.53
C ARG A 263 6.77 11.16 -16.02
N PHE A 264 6.54 11.51 -14.76
CA PHE A 264 5.26 11.32 -14.09
C PHE A 264 4.69 12.62 -13.56
N VAL A 265 3.37 12.68 -13.44
CA VAL A 265 2.68 13.76 -12.75
C VAL A 265 3.08 13.76 -11.27
N ARG A 266 3.44 14.92 -10.76
CA ARG A 266 3.78 15.07 -9.34
C ARG A 266 2.50 15.15 -8.52
N LEU A 267 2.30 14.18 -7.63
CA LEU A 267 1.26 14.14 -6.62
C LEU A 267 1.92 14.19 -5.26
N ASP A 268 1.61 15.13 -4.40
CA ASP A 268 2.11 15.14 -3.04
C ASP A 268 1.31 14.18 -2.14
N LYS A 269 1.78 13.92 -0.93
CA LYS A 269 1.12 13.03 0.03
C LYS A 269 -0.30 13.49 0.39
N PHE A 270 -0.51 14.79 0.41
CA PHE A 270 -1.81 15.39 0.71
C PHE A 270 -2.79 15.12 -0.43
N THR A 271 -2.37 15.29 -1.67
CA THR A 271 -3.18 15.00 -2.86
C THR A 271 -3.55 13.52 -2.95
N ILE A 272 -2.61 12.59 -2.72
CA ILE A 272 -2.90 11.16 -2.69
C ILE A 272 -3.98 10.84 -1.66
N ARG A 273 -3.89 11.42 -0.46
CA ARG A 273 -4.85 11.23 0.64
C ARG A 273 -6.18 11.92 0.36
N ASN A 274 -6.17 13.19 -0.07
CA ASN A 274 -7.37 14.01 -0.26
C ASN A 274 -8.24 13.51 -1.42
N LEU A 275 -7.62 12.96 -2.47
CA LEU A 275 -8.32 12.32 -3.59
C LEU A 275 -8.67 10.85 -3.31
N GLU A 276 -8.27 10.31 -2.15
CA GLU A 276 -8.50 8.90 -1.77
C GLU A 276 -8.08 7.91 -2.88
N LEU A 277 -6.87 8.09 -3.41
CA LEU A 277 -6.42 7.33 -4.59
C LEU A 277 -6.27 5.84 -4.31
N VAL A 278 -5.65 5.47 -3.19
CA VAL A 278 -5.31 4.07 -2.85
C VAL A 278 -5.90 3.57 -1.53
N SER A 279 -6.30 4.48 -0.66
CA SER A 279 -6.92 4.20 0.64
C SER A 279 -8.00 5.23 0.93
N THR A 280 -8.95 4.89 1.78
CA THR A 280 -10.02 5.79 2.23
C THR A 280 -9.76 6.29 3.64
N ASN A 281 -10.23 7.48 3.96
CA ASN A 281 -10.20 8.04 5.31
C ASN A 281 -11.39 7.53 6.17
N HIS A 282 -12.39 6.92 5.54
CA HIS A 282 -13.62 6.43 6.19
C HIS A 282 -13.75 4.92 5.97
N GLY A 283 -14.14 4.19 7.02
CA GLY A 283 -14.20 2.72 7.01
C GLY A 283 -15.12 2.11 5.94
N ASP A 284 -16.20 2.80 5.58
CA ASP A 284 -17.18 2.36 4.58
C ASP A 284 -16.98 2.97 3.18
N GLY A 285 -15.94 3.79 3.00
CA GLY A 285 -15.59 4.43 1.74
C GLY A 285 -14.91 3.48 0.74
N ARG A 286 -14.87 3.90 -0.54
CA ARG A 286 -14.06 3.24 -1.58
C ARG A 286 -13.01 4.19 -2.11
N SER A 287 -11.79 3.69 -2.30
CA SER A 287 -10.74 4.43 -2.97
C SER A 287 -10.92 4.39 -4.50
N LEU A 288 -10.25 5.30 -5.22
CA LEU A 288 -10.22 5.26 -6.68
C LEU A 288 -9.70 3.89 -7.17
N LEU A 289 -8.61 3.40 -6.59
CA LEU A 289 -8.02 2.11 -6.95
C LEU A 289 -9.03 0.96 -6.82
N GLN A 290 -9.84 0.92 -5.75
CA GLN A 290 -10.86 -0.12 -5.56
C GLN A 290 -11.97 -0.08 -6.62
N VAL A 291 -12.26 1.09 -7.20
CA VAL A 291 -13.21 1.23 -8.31
C VAL A 291 -12.59 0.75 -9.62
N LEU A 292 -11.30 1.05 -9.83
CA LEU A 292 -10.58 0.72 -11.06
C LEU A 292 -10.16 -0.76 -11.13
N ASP A 293 -9.87 -1.38 -9.97
CA ASP A 293 -9.31 -2.74 -9.91
C ASP A 293 -10.35 -3.81 -10.27
N ARG A 294 -10.33 -4.19 -11.53
CA ARG A 294 -11.00 -5.37 -12.09
C ARG A 294 -9.99 -6.35 -12.67
N THR A 295 -8.75 -6.27 -12.21
CA THR A 295 -7.67 -7.14 -12.67
C THR A 295 -7.91 -8.59 -12.23
N LEU A 296 -7.47 -9.51 -13.07
CA LEU A 296 -7.61 -10.95 -12.90
C LEU A 296 -6.39 -11.56 -12.20
N THR A 297 -5.24 -10.86 -12.27
CA THR A 297 -3.98 -11.32 -11.71
C THR A 297 -3.48 -10.40 -10.59
N PRO A 298 -2.80 -10.93 -9.55
CA PRO A 298 -2.20 -10.10 -8.53
C PRO A 298 -1.15 -9.12 -9.07
N MET A 299 -0.37 -9.52 -10.08
CA MET A 299 0.63 -8.66 -10.71
C MET A 299 -0.02 -7.51 -11.49
N GLY A 300 -1.17 -7.73 -12.14
CA GLY A 300 -1.96 -6.67 -12.76
C GLY A 300 -2.47 -5.66 -11.73
N ALA A 301 -2.93 -6.12 -10.58
CA ALA A 301 -3.39 -5.25 -9.50
C ALA A 301 -2.24 -4.36 -8.95
N ARG A 302 -1.04 -4.92 -8.75
CA ARG A 302 0.16 -4.16 -8.34
C ARG A 302 0.55 -3.12 -9.41
N GLN A 303 0.50 -3.50 -10.67
CA GLN A 303 0.79 -2.60 -11.80
C GLN A 303 -0.24 -1.47 -11.90
N LEU A 304 -1.53 -1.76 -11.76
CA LEU A 304 -2.61 -0.76 -11.78
C LEU A 304 -2.46 0.25 -10.64
N ARG A 305 -2.13 -0.21 -9.42
CA ARG A 305 -1.81 0.67 -8.28
C ARG A 305 -0.67 1.63 -8.62
N ARG A 306 0.36 1.15 -9.29
CA ARG A 306 1.48 1.98 -9.75
C ARG A 306 1.03 3.02 -10.78
N TRP A 307 0.17 2.66 -11.73
CA TRP A 307 -0.33 3.59 -12.72
C TRP A 307 -1.16 4.72 -12.10
N VAL A 308 -1.94 4.43 -11.07
CA VAL A 308 -2.72 5.44 -10.32
C VAL A 308 -1.80 6.42 -9.59
N LEU A 309 -0.72 5.95 -8.97
CA LEU A 309 0.20 6.78 -8.19
C LEU A 309 1.21 7.54 -9.07
N PHE A 310 1.47 7.06 -10.28
CA PHE A 310 2.43 7.60 -11.24
C PHE A 310 1.81 7.80 -12.62
N PRO A 311 0.85 8.75 -12.77
CA PRO A 311 0.28 9.10 -14.06
C PRO A 311 1.36 9.69 -14.99
N LEU A 312 1.22 9.45 -16.30
CA LEU A 312 2.23 9.83 -17.28
C LEU A 312 2.18 11.32 -17.65
N ARG A 313 3.34 11.86 -18.10
CA ARG A 313 3.45 13.21 -18.66
C ARG A 313 3.76 13.22 -20.16
N SER A 314 3.96 12.07 -20.78
CA SER A 314 4.23 11.95 -22.21
C SER A 314 2.93 11.70 -22.99
N VAL A 315 2.54 12.64 -23.87
CA VAL A 315 1.38 12.50 -24.76
C VAL A 315 1.46 11.20 -25.55
N LYS A 316 2.63 10.83 -26.04
CA LYS A 316 2.86 9.60 -26.80
C LYS A 316 2.55 8.36 -25.96
N ASP A 317 3.11 8.29 -24.74
CA ASP A 317 2.94 7.12 -23.87
C ASP A 317 1.49 7.00 -23.38
N ILE A 318 0.83 8.14 -23.09
CA ILE A 318 -0.57 8.19 -22.71
C ILE A 318 -1.44 7.67 -23.86
N ASN A 319 -1.25 8.18 -25.07
CA ASN A 319 -2.04 7.75 -26.22
C ASN A 319 -1.78 6.27 -26.54
N THR A 320 -0.55 5.77 -26.39
CA THR A 320 -0.24 4.34 -26.54
C THR A 320 -1.06 3.46 -25.59
N ARG A 321 -1.23 3.90 -24.31
CA ARG A 321 -2.12 3.21 -23.37
C ARG A 321 -3.58 3.32 -23.75
N LEU A 322 -4.05 4.53 -24.11
CA LEU A 322 -5.43 4.76 -24.57
C LEU A 322 -5.78 3.89 -25.78
N ASP A 323 -4.87 3.75 -26.74
CA ASP A 323 -5.03 2.89 -27.90
C ASP A 323 -5.16 1.42 -27.52
N SER A 324 -4.37 0.97 -26.52
CA SER A 324 -4.45 -0.39 -25.99
C SER A 324 -5.80 -0.63 -25.30
N VAL A 325 -6.24 0.30 -24.45
CA VAL A 325 -7.56 0.23 -23.79
C VAL A 325 -8.69 0.22 -24.82
N GLU A 326 -8.59 1.04 -25.89
CA GLU A 326 -9.59 1.10 -26.95
C GLU A 326 -9.71 -0.22 -27.71
N GLN A 327 -8.61 -0.95 -27.92
CA GLN A 327 -8.63 -2.28 -28.52
C GLN A 327 -9.51 -3.24 -27.69
N PHE A 328 -9.28 -3.32 -26.38
CA PHE A 328 -10.10 -4.13 -25.47
C PHE A 328 -11.56 -3.65 -25.38
N PHE A 329 -11.78 -2.34 -25.48
CA PHE A 329 -13.11 -1.75 -25.43
C PHE A 329 -13.94 -2.08 -26.68
N ARG A 330 -13.34 -1.95 -27.87
CA ARG A 330 -14.05 -2.09 -29.17
C ARG A 330 -14.16 -3.54 -29.63
N GLN A 331 -13.27 -4.45 -29.22
CA GLN A 331 -13.24 -5.83 -29.68
C GLN A 331 -13.62 -6.82 -28.56
N PRO A 332 -14.91 -7.21 -28.47
CA PRO A 332 -15.38 -8.13 -27.44
C PRO A 332 -14.67 -9.48 -27.45
N GLU A 333 -14.48 -10.07 -28.63
CA GLU A 333 -13.83 -11.38 -28.80
C GLU A 333 -12.40 -11.38 -28.26
N PHE A 334 -11.63 -10.33 -28.59
CA PHE A 334 -10.26 -10.15 -28.08
C PHE A 334 -10.27 -10.01 -26.55
N ARG A 335 -11.19 -9.21 -25.99
CA ARG A 335 -11.30 -9.00 -24.54
C ARG A 335 -11.66 -10.28 -23.81
N GLU A 336 -12.68 -11.03 -24.27
CA GLU A 336 -13.16 -12.27 -23.65
C GLU A 336 -12.10 -13.37 -23.69
N LEU A 337 -11.36 -13.48 -24.78
CA LEU A 337 -10.23 -14.41 -24.88
C LEU A 337 -9.12 -14.03 -23.88
N CYS A 338 -8.74 -12.76 -23.82
CA CYS A 338 -7.75 -12.31 -22.84
C CYS A 338 -8.21 -12.54 -21.39
N GLU A 339 -9.49 -12.28 -21.08
CA GLU A 339 -10.09 -12.55 -19.76
C GLU A 339 -9.99 -14.02 -19.38
N MET A 340 -10.35 -14.91 -20.28
CA MET A 340 -10.28 -16.36 -20.06
C MET A 340 -8.83 -16.83 -19.82
N GLU A 341 -7.90 -16.35 -20.62
CA GLU A 341 -6.50 -16.76 -20.51
C GLU A 341 -5.80 -16.15 -19.30
N LEU A 342 -5.95 -14.84 -19.05
CA LEU A 342 -5.34 -14.19 -17.88
C LEU A 342 -5.81 -14.81 -16.55
N GLY A 343 -7.06 -15.26 -16.47
CA GLY A 343 -7.59 -15.95 -15.29
C GLY A 343 -6.88 -17.25 -14.91
N LYS A 344 -6.08 -17.84 -15.82
CA LYS A 344 -5.30 -19.08 -15.60
C LYS A 344 -3.88 -18.81 -15.07
N VAL A 345 -3.37 -17.57 -15.15
CA VAL A 345 -1.94 -17.26 -14.95
C VAL A 345 -1.52 -17.29 -13.48
N GLY A 346 -2.33 -16.76 -12.57
CA GLY A 346 -1.94 -16.57 -11.17
C GLY A 346 -0.88 -15.48 -10.96
N ASP A 347 -0.02 -15.64 -9.96
CA ASP A 347 1.03 -14.66 -9.61
C ASP A 347 2.40 -15.08 -10.14
N LEU A 348 2.63 -14.86 -11.43
CA LEU A 348 3.88 -15.25 -12.09
C LEU A 348 5.11 -14.50 -11.53
N GLU A 349 4.97 -13.24 -11.11
CA GLU A 349 6.10 -12.50 -10.51
C GLU A 349 6.61 -13.20 -9.24
N ARG A 350 5.71 -13.59 -8.32
CA ARG A 350 6.09 -14.28 -7.08
C ARG A 350 6.54 -15.73 -7.33
N ILE A 351 5.99 -16.40 -8.32
CA ILE A 351 6.47 -17.72 -8.74
C ILE A 351 7.92 -17.62 -9.19
N VAL A 352 8.31 -16.61 -9.96
CA VAL A 352 9.69 -16.41 -10.42
C VAL A 352 10.65 -16.20 -9.26
N SER A 353 10.29 -15.43 -8.24
CA SER A 353 11.14 -15.28 -7.04
C SER A 353 11.32 -16.59 -6.27
N LYS A 354 10.27 -17.43 -6.19
CA LYS A 354 10.34 -18.76 -5.58
C LYS A 354 11.20 -19.71 -6.39
N VAL A 355 11.20 -19.61 -7.71
CA VAL A 355 12.13 -20.34 -8.59
C VAL A 355 13.58 -19.98 -8.25
N ALA A 356 13.90 -18.69 -8.21
CA ALA A 356 15.26 -18.21 -7.92
C ALA A 356 15.78 -18.64 -6.54
N THR A 357 14.87 -18.61 -5.53
CA THR A 357 15.20 -19.00 -4.16
C THR A 357 15.15 -20.52 -3.92
N GLY A 358 14.77 -21.32 -4.92
CA GLY A 358 14.60 -22.77 -4.80
C GLY A 358 13.42 -23.19 -3.91
N ARG A 359 12.51 -22.25 -3.59
CA ARG A 359 11.35 -22.48 -2.70
C ARG A 359 10.05 -22.84 -3.43
N ILE A 360 10.09 -22.91 -4.77
CA ILE A 360 8.92 -23.26 -5.57
C ILE A 360 8.49 -24.71 -5.27
N ASN A 361 7.21 -24.90 -5.00
CA ASN A 361 6.64 -26.23 -4.79
C ASN A 361 6.11 -26.85 -6.11
N PRO A 362 5.86 -28.17 -6.16
CA PRO A 362 5.41 -28.83 -7.38
C PRO A 362 4.10 -28.32 -7.97
N ARG A 363 3.15 -27.85 -7.15
CA ARG A 363 1.90 -27.24 -7.64
C ARG A 363 2.12 -25.88 -8.27
N GLU A 364 3.00 -25.07 -7.70
CA GLU A 364 3.39 -23.79 -8.28
C GLU A 364 4.17 -23.98 -9.60
N MET A 365 4.97 -25.05 -9.71
CA MET A 365 5.62 -25.40 -10.98
C MET A 365 4.59 -25.78 -12.07
N GLN A 366 3.50 -26.48 -11.72
CA GLN A 366 2.39 -26.71 -12.65
C GLN A 366 1.64 -25.41 -13.00
N GLN A 367 1.52 -24.48 -12.07
CA GLN A 367 0.98 -23.15 -12.33
C GLN A 367 1.87 -22.36 -13.30
N LEU A 368 3.19 -22.46 -13.16
CA LEU A 368 4.14 -21.89 -14.12
C LEU A 368 3.93 -22.48 -15.52
N ARG A 369 3.74 -23.80 -15.65
CA ARG A 369 3.42 -24.45 -16.92
C ARG A 369 2.16 -23.86 -17.56
N ALA A 370 1.08 -23.75 -16.78
CA ALA A 370 -0.18 -23.18 -17.25
C ALA A 370 -0.02 -21.71 -17.68
N ALA A 371 0.75 -20.91 -16.94
CA ALA A 371 1.08 -19.54 -17.31
C ALA A 371 1.84 -19.47 -18.65
N LEU A 372 2.81 -20.36 -18.89
CA LEU A 372 3.55 -20.42 -20.14
C LEU A 372 2.67 -20.85 -21.33
N GLU A 373 1.67 -21.69 -21.10
CA GLU A 373 0.67 -22.04 -22.11
C GLU A 373 -0.18 -20.83 -22.50
N THR A 374 -0.67 -20.08 -21.50
CA THR A 374 -1.35 -18.80 -21.68
C THR A 374 -0.48 -17.79 -22.45
N VAL A 375 0.81 -17.67 -22.10
CA VAL A 375 1.77 -16.80 -22.82
C VAL A 375 1.82 -17.14 -24.30
N MET A 376 1.83 -18.41 -24.67
CA MET A 376 1.84 -18.85 -26.07
C MET A 376 0.57 -18.45 -26.81
N VAL A 377 -0.59 -18.62 -26.20
CA VAL A 377 -1.89 -18.22 -26.79
C VAL A 377 -1.95 -16.71 -26.95
N LEU A 378 -1.69 -15.96 -25.90
CA LEU A 378 -1.75 -14.49 -25.90
C LEU A 378 -0.74 -13.86 -26.84
N LYS A 379 0.47 -14.45 -26.96
CA LYS A 379 1.47 -13.99 -27.96
C LYS A 379 0.89 -13.98 -29.36
N ASN A 380 0.30 -15.09 -29.78
CA ASN A 380 -0.25 -15.22 -31.15
C ASN A 380 -1.40 -14.23 -31.39
N VAL A 381 -2.27 -14.07 -30.41
CA VAL A 381 -3.40 -13.14 -30.46
C VAL A 381 -2.93 -11.69 -30.51
N CYS A 382 -1.96 -11.31 -29.67
CA CYS A 382 -1.39 -9.97 -29.67
C CYS A 382 -0.67 -9.63 -30.97
N LEU A 383 0.10 -10.57 -31.55
CA LEU A 383 0.81 -10.37 -32.82
C LEU A 383 -0.16 -10.20 -34.01
N SER A 384 -1.34 -10.78 -33.97
CA SER A 384 -2.37 -10.63 -34.99
C SER A 384 -3.20 -9.34 -34.85
N SER A 385 -3.02 -8.59 -33.75
CA SER A 385 -3.77 -7.35 -33.50
C SER A 385 -3.43 -6.27 -34.53
N PRO A 386 -4.41 -5.48 -35.02
CA PRO A 386 -4.15 -4.30 -35.85
C PRO A 386 -3.44 -3.19 -35.06
N GLN A 387 -3.55 -3.18 -33.73
CA GLN A 387 -3.02 -2.14 -32.85
C GLN A 387 -1.53 -2.37 -32.57
N GLU A 388 -0.68 -1.39 -32.91
CA GLU A 388 0.78 -1.47 -32.74
C GLU A 388 1.20 -1.69 -31.27
N SER A 389 0.54 -1.00 -30.34
CA SER A 389 0.83 -1.12 -28.90
C SER A 389 0.61 -2.56 -28.37
N ILE A 390 -0.41 -3.24 -28.86
CA ILE A 390 -0.72 -4.63 -28.51
C ILE A 390 0.28 -5.59 -29.19
N ARG A 391 0.63 -5.34 -30.48
CA ARG A 391 1.67 -6.15 -31.14
C ARG A 391 3.00 -6.07 -30.42
N ALA A 392 3.41 -4.87 -30.00
CA ALA A 392 4.63 -4.67 -29.23
C ALA A 392 4.66 -5.47 -27.89
N ILE A 393 3.49 -5.70 -27.28
CA ILE A 393 3.37 -6.60 -26.13
C ILE A 393 3.57 -8.05 -26.56
N GLY A 394 2.93 -8.47 -27.65
CA GLY A 394 3.12 -9.81 -28.23
C GLY A 394 4.58 -10.14 -28.53
N GLU A 395 5.34 -9.16 -29.02
CA GLU A 395 6.78 -9.32 -29.30
C GLU A 395 7.61 -9.57 -28.02
N LYS A 396 7.23 -8.96 -26.89
CA LYS A 396 7.88 -9.13 -25.59
C LYS A 396 7.61 -10.49 -24.96
N LEU A 397 6.48 -11.13 -25.30
CA LEU A 397 6.10 -12.42 -24.73
C LEU A 397 7.02 -13.55 -25.25
N ALA A 398 7.59 -14.33 -24.31
CA ALA A 398 8.49 -15.45 -24.56
C ALA A 398 7.84 -16.75 -24.06
N PRO A 399 7.37 -17.66 -24.94
CA PRO A 399 6.64 -18.87 -24.52
C PRO A 399 7.47 -19.89 -23.74
N CYS A 400 8.81 -19.80 -23.73
CA CYS A 400 9.73 -20.73 -23.08
C CYS A 400 9.34 -22.19 -23.34
N THR A 401 9.16 -22.54 -24.61
CA THR A 401 8.55 -23.82 -25.06
C THR A 401 9.26 -25.06 -24.50
N GLU A 402 10.59 -25.04 -24.46
CA GLU A 402 11.38 -26.17 -23.93
C GLU A 402 11.08 -26.39 -22.44
N LEU A 403 11.06 -25.30 -21.64
CA LEU A 403 10.74 -25.39 -20.21
C LEU A 403 9.31 -25.90 -20.01
N ARG A 404 8.33 -25.36 -20.75
CA ARG A 404 6.94 -25.80 -20.67
C ARG A 404 6.78 -27.30 -20.96
N GLN A 405 7.37 -27.75 -22.07
CA GLN A 405 7.34 -29.18 -22.46
C GLN A 405 8.07 -30.08 -21.46
N ARG A 406 9.14 -29.58 -20.87
CA ARG A 406 9.89 -30.32 -19.85
C ARG A 406 9.06 -30.49 -18.59
N ILE A 407 8.39 -29.42 -18.11
CA ILE A 407 7.50 -29.48 -16.94
C ILE A 407 6.33 -30.46 -17.21
N GLU A 408 5.72 -30.39 -18.41
CA GLU A 408 4.62 -31.27 -18.81
C GLU A 408 5.00 -32.73 -18.82
N ARG A 409 6.20 -33.04 -19.34
CA ARG A 409 6.71 -34.41 -19.42
C ARG A 409 7.14 -34.96 -18.06
N GLU A 410 7.84 -34.14 -17.25
CA GLU A 410 8.53 -34.62 -16.04
C GLU A 410 7.64 -34.59 -14.79
N LEU A 411 6.70 -33.64 -14.69
CA LEU A 411 5.91 -33.41 -13.49
C LEU A 411 4.49 -33.97 -13.64
N ARG A 412 3.97 -34.64 -12.61
CA ARG A 412 2.57 -35.08 -12.58
C ARG A 412 1.62 -33.88 -12.68
N LEU A 413 0.46 -34.09 -13.30
CA LEU A 413 -0.55 -33.04 -13.50
C LEU A 413 -1.11 -32.52 -12.17
N ASP A 414 -1.35 -33.39 -11.20
CA ASP A 414 -1.76 -33.05 -9.81
C ASP A 414 -0.72 -33.58 -8.82
N PRO A 415 0.43 -32.87 -8.67
CA PRO A 415 1.45 -33.32 -7.76
C PRO A 415 1.13 -32.97 -6.32
N PRO A 416 1.70 -33.66 -5.32
CA PRO A 416 1.62 -33.27 -3.93
C PRO A 416 2.26 -31.90 -3.71
N LEU A 417 1.85 -31.21 -2.64
CA LEU A 417 2.41 -29.88 -2.31
C LEU A 417 3.91 -29.94 -1.99
N LEU A 418 4.36 -31.02 -1.33
CA LEU A 418 5.73 -31.20 -0.86
C LEU A 418 6.40 -32.38 -1.59
N VAL A 419 7.62 -32.17 -2.08
CA VAL A 419 8.40 -33.21 -2.77
C VAL A 419 8.66 -34.41 -1.87
N ASN A 420 8.86 -34.21 -0.58
CA ASN A 420 9.14 -35.28 0.40
C ASN A 420 7.96 -36.24 0.67
N LYS A 421 6.78 -35.98 0.08
CA LYS A 421 5.67 -36.94 0.11
C LYS A 421 5.75 -38.02 -0.99
N GLY A 422 6.66 -37.84 -1.95
CA GLY A 422 6.78 -38.69 -3.11
C GLY A 422 5.62 -38.56 -4.10
N GLY A 423 5.74 -39.14 -5.26
CA GLY A 423 4.72 -39.14 -6.30
C GLY A 423 4.65 -37.84 -7.08
N VAL A 424 5.77 -37.10 -7.20
CA VAL A 424 5.89 -35.82 -7.89
C VAL A 424 6.18 -35.99 -9.38
N ILE A 425 7.02 -36.95 -9.75
CA ILE A 425 7.53 -37.13 -11.10
C ILE A 425 6.66 -38.14 -11.89
N ASN A 426 6.44 -37.91 -13.17
CA ASN A 426 5.71 -38.81 -14.06
C ASN A 426 6.45 -40.15 -14.25
N GLU A 427 5.71 -41.18 -14.69
CA GLU A 427 6.28 -42.44 -15.15
C GLU A 427 6.97 -42.25 -16.50
N GLY A 428 8.03 -43.03 -16.75
CA GLY A 428 8.81 -42.95 -18.00
C GLY A 428 9.86 -41.81 -18.04
N VAL A 429 10.02 -41.02 -16.95
CA VAL A 429 11.03 -39.94 -16.87
C VAL A 429 12.42 -40.50 -16.53
N ASP A 430 12.50 -41.44 -15.58
CA ASP A 430 13.73 -42.06 -15.13
C ASP A 430 13.48 -43.56 -14.92
N ALA A 431 14.21 -44.41 -15.69
CA ALA A 431 14.03 -45.86 -15.67
C ALA A 431 14.30 -46.47 -14.28
N HIS A 432 15.29 -45.92 -13.55
CA HIS A 432 15.60 -46.40 -12.20
C HIS A 432 14.52 -46.05 -11.17
N LEU A 433 13.91 -44.85 -11.31
CA LEU A 433 12.77 -44.47 -10.51
C LEU A 433 11.57 -45.40 -10.73
N ASP A 434 11.30 -45.73 -11.98
CA ASP A 434 10.20 -46.63 -12.33
C ASP A 434 10.43 -48.06 -11.82
N GLU A 435 11.70 -48.55 -11.89
CA GLU A 435 12.10 -49.83 -11.31
C GLU A 435 11.84 -49.88 -9.80
N LEU A 436 12.25 -48.84 -9.06
CA LEU A 436 12.03 -48.73 -7.61
C LEU A 436 10.54 -48.64 -7.24
N ARG A 437 9.72 -47.95 -8.05
CA ARG A 437 8.25 -47.90 -7.87
C ARG A 437 7.61 -49.28 -8.09
N ASN A 438 8.11 -50.03 -9.09
CA ASN A 438 7.66 -51.37 -9.32
C ASN A 438 7.98 -52.29 -8.13
N ILE A 439 9.17 -52.16 -7.54
CA ILE A 439 9.57 -52.91 -6.33
C ILE A 439 8.61 -52.54 -5.15
N GLN A 440 8.27 -51.27 -4.98
CA GLN A 440 7.35 -50.82 -3.94
C GLN A 440 5.93 -51.37 -4.13
N THR A 441 5.41 -51.41 -5.37
CA THR A 441 4.07 -51.89 -5.70
C THR A 441 4.03 -53.42 -5.59
N SER A 442 5.00 -54.14 -6.19
CA SER A 442 5.12 -55.58 -6.08
C SER A 442 5.34 -56.06 -4.62
N GLY A 443 6.02 -55.16 -3.80
CA GLY A 443 6.19 -55.39 -2.37
C GLY A 443 4.90 -55.45 -1.60
N LYS A 444 3.92 -54.61 -1.92
CA LYS A 444 2.61 -54.64 -1.28
C LYS A 444 1.83 -55.92 -1.66
N ASP A 445 1.88 -56.30 -2.92
CA ASP A 445 1.22 -57.51 -3.40
C ASP A 445 1.83 -58.75 -2.77
N TYR A 446 3.16 -58.77 -2.60
CA TYR A 446 3.87 -59.87 -1.92
C TYR A 446 3.56 -59.94 -0.43
N LEU A 447 3.38 -58.83 0.28
CA LEU A 447 2.91 -58.83 1.67
C LEU A 447 1.52 -59.44 1.78
N LEU A 448 0.61 -59.17 0.82
CA LEU A 448 -0.69 -59.82 0.75
C LEU A 448 -0.56 -61.34 0.49
N GLN A 449 0.32 -61.72 -0.42
CA GLN A 449 0.62 -63.15 -0.67
C GLN A 449 1.20 -63.86 0.56
N ILE A 450 2.12 -63.21 1.30
CA ILE A 450 2.60 -63.72 2.60
C ILE A 450 1.45 -63.87 3.56
N GLN A 451 0.56 -62.88 3.66
CA GLN A 451 -0.59 -62.94 4.56
C GLN A 451 -1.51 -64.13 4.21
N GLU A 452 -1.87 -64.26 2.95
CA GLU A 452 -2.73 -65.36 2.46
C GLU A 452 -2.10 -66.73 2.68
N ARG A 453 -0.79 -66.86 2.36
CA ARG A 453 -0.03 -68.07 2.56
C ARG A 453 0.02 -68.45 4.04
N GLU A 454 0.31 -67.52 4.90
CA GLU A 454 0.40 -67.80 6.33
C GLU A 454 -0.97 -68.05 6.95
N ILE A 455 -2.05 -67.45 6.45
CA ILE A 455 -3.43 -67.78 6.83
C ILE A 455 -3.74 -69.26 6.45
N ALA A 456 -3.40 -69.65 5.22
CA ALA A 456 -3.62 -71.05 4.75
C ALA A 456 -2.79 -72.03 5.54
N ARG A 457 -1.53 -71.73 5.89
CA ARG A 457 -0.61 -72.60 6.62
C ARG A 457 -1.01 -72.78 8.10
N THR A 458 -1.37 -71.65 8.76
CA THR A 458 -1.60 -71.63 10.21
C THR A 458 -3.09 -71.78 10.61
N GLY A 459 -4.03 -71.56 9.69
CA GLY A 459 -5.44 -71.53 9.96
C GLY A 459 -5.94 -70.31 10.72
N ILE A 460 -5.06 -69.32 10.91
CA ILE A 460 -5.35 -68.06 11.65
C ILE A 460 -6.11 -67.10 10.73
N GLN A 461 -7.43 -67.18 10.64
CA GLN A 461 -8.25 -66.39 9.74
C GLN A 461 -8.22 -64.89 10.05
N SER A 462 -7.83 -64.50 11.27
CA SER A 462 -7.75 -63.09 11.70
C SER A 462 -6.35 -62.45 11.54
N LEU A 463 -5.42 -63.16 10.89
CA LEU A 463 -4.08 -62.68 10.65
C LEU A 463 -4.09 -61.39 9.79
N LYS A 464 -3.42 -60.38 10.24
CA LYS A 464 -3.24 -59.14 9.50
C LYS A 464 -1.78 -58.76 9.50
N ILE A 465 -1.24 -58.32 8.35
CA ILE A 465 0.07 -57.67 8.28
C ILE A 465 -0.17 -56.18 8.44
N GLY A 466 0.53 -55.53 9.39
CA GLY A 466 0.50 -54.12 9.68
C GLY A 466 1.91 -53.53 9.75
N PHE A 467 1.99 -52.20 9.74
CA PHE A 467 3.27 -51.47 9.86
C PHE A 467 3.25 -50.62 11.13
N ASN A 468 4.39 -50.52 11.81
CA ASN A 468 4.62 -49.69 12.96
C ASN A 468 6.01 -49.03 12.87
N ASN A 469 6.10 -47.72 13.07
CA ASN A 469 7.38 -46.94 12.97
C ASN A 469 8.47 -47.45 13.91
N VAL A 470 8.15 -48.18 14.98
CA VAL A 470 9.12 -48.69 15.98
C VAL A 470 9.64 -50.10 15.62
N PHE A 471 8.76 -50.95 15.05
CA PHE A 471 9.04 -52.39 14.86
C PHE A 471 9.01 -52.80 13.42
N GLY A 472 8.63 -51.91 12.49
CA GLY A 472 8.46 -52.18 11.07
C GLY A 472 7.18 -53.01 10.75
N TYR A 473 7.25 -53.83 9.70
CA TYR A 473 6.15 -54.72 9.37
C TYR A 473 5.99 -55.85 10.39
N TYR A 474 4.75 -56.14 10.80
CA TYR A 474 4.44 -57.20 11.75
C TYR A 474 3.16 -57.95 11.36
N MET A 475 3.06 -59.15 11.80
CA MET A 475 1.87 -60.00 11.76
C MET A 475 1.11 -59.87 13.06
N GLU A 476 -0.15 -59.43 13.01
CA GLU A 476 -1.02 -59.31 14.19
C GLU A 476 -1.98 -60.49 14.29
N VAL A 477 -1.87 -61.17 15.43
CA VAL A 477 -2.66 -62.37 15.76
C VAL A 477 -3.51 -62.09 16.99
N ARG A 478 -4.80 -62.31 16.90
CA ARG A 478 -5.70 -62.21 18.08
C ARG A 478 -5.41 -63.29 19.11
N ASN A 479 -5.53 -62.96 20.40
CA ASN A 479 -5.24 -63.87 21.50
C ASN A 479 -5.96 -65.21 21.40
N THR A 480 -7.14 -65.27 20.74
CA THR A 480 -7.92 -66.53 20.48
C THR A 480 -7.21 -67.55 19.59
N TYR A 481 -6.20 -67.07 18.84
CA TYR A 481 -5.42 -67.95 17.91
C TYR A 481 -3.95 -68.10 18.31
N LYS A 482 -3.62 -67.79 19.54
CA LYS A 482 -2.25 -67.80 20.04
C LYS A 482 -1.59 -69.20 19.98
N GLU A 483 -2.33 -70.24 20.18
CA GLU A 483 -1.87 -71.64 20.14
C GLU A 483 -1.53 -72.12 18.74
N PHE A 484 -2.01 -71.42 17.70
CA PHE A 484 -1.75 -71.70 16.28
C PHE A 484 -0.51 -70.99 15.73
N VAL A 485 0.16 -70.16 16.58
CA VAL A 485 1.33 -69.39 16.13
C VAL A 485 2.55 -70.31 16.04
N PRO A 486 3.25 -70.36 14.88
CA PRO A 486 4.44 -71.21 14.71
C PRO A 486 5.60 -70.72 15.64
N GLU A 487 6.43 -71.68 16.09
CA GLU A 487 7.58 -71.34 16.97
C GLU A 487 8.63 -70.45 16.33
N GLU A 488 8.76 -70.45 15.01
CA GLU A 488 9.66 -69.61 14.27
C GLU A 488 9.28 -68.16 14.21
N TRP A 489 8.03 -67.76 14.62
CA TRP A 489 7.61 -66.38 14.66
C TRP A 489 8.13 -65.68 15.91
N ILE A 490 8.87 -64.62 15.75
CA ILE A 490 9.46 -63.84 16.84
C ILE A 490 8.43 -62.86 17.38
N ARG A 491 7.99 -63.00 18.62
CA ARG A 491 7.07 -62.07 19.27
C ARG A 491 7.77 -60.76 19.60
N LYS A 492 7.24 -59.63 19.18
CA LYS A 492 7.75 -58.25 19.41
C LYS A 492 6.92 -57.49 20.39
N GLN A 493 5.60 -57.62 20.41
CA GLN A 493 4.72 -56.84 21.24
C GLN A 493 3.48 -57.64 21.63
N THR A 494 3.08 -57.54 22.91
CA THR A 494 1.80 -58.05 23.42
C THR A 494 0.86 -56.85 23.66
N LEU A 495 -0.34 -56.94 23.05
CA LEU A 495 -1.46 -56.03 23.24
C LEU A 495 -2.55 -56.69 24.07
N VAL A 496 -3.56 -55.90 24.50
CA VAL A 496 -4.67 -56.43 25.30
C VAL A 496 -5.45 -57.55 24.59
N ASN A 497 -5.65 -57.41 23.26
CA ASN A 497 -6.47 -58.35 22.48
C ASN A 497 -5.71 -59.09 21.36
N ALA A 498 -4.41 -58.85 21.18
CA ALA A 498 -3.60 -59.39 20.12
C ALA A 498 -2.12 -59.44 20.46
N GLU A 499 -1.35 -60.31 19.79
CA GLU A 499 0.11 -60.26 19.83
C GLU A 499 0.66 -59.97 18.43
N ARG A 500 1.83 -59.33 18.40
CA ARG A 500 2.51 -58.93 17.17
C ARG A 500 3.81 -59.72 17.02
N TYR A 501 3.95 -60.28 15.82
CA TYR A 501 5.06 -61.18 15.48
C TYR A 501 5.78 -60.67 14.23
N ILE A 502 7.06 -61.07 14.10
CA ILE A 502 7.86 -60.86 12.89
C ILE A 502 8.46 -62.20 12.43
N THR A 503 8.67 -62.31 11.11
CA THR A 503 9.43 -63.38 10.51
C THR A 503 10.70 -62.85 9.86
N GLN A 504 11.67 -63.69 9.62
CA GLN A 504 12.90 -63.31 8.94
C GLN A 504 12.62 -62.82 7.51
N GLU A 505 11.73 -63.53 6.79
CA GLU A 505 11.28 -63.14 5.44
C GLU A 505 10.60 -61.77 5.43
N LEU A 506 9.74 -61.46 6.41
CA LEU A 506 9.07 -60.19 6.52
C LEU A 506 10.06 -59.05 6.75
N LYS A 507 11.12 -59.30 7.53
CA LYS A 507 12.19 -58.35 7.81
C LYS A 507 13.05 -58.06 6.61
N GLU A 508 13.49 -59.07 5.87
CA GLU A 508 14.26 -58.93 4.63
C GLU A 508 13.49 -58.13 3.57
N TYR A 509 12.18 -58.34 3.51
CA TYR A 509 11.31 -57.65 2.57
C TYR A 509 11.09 -56.18 3.00
N GLU A 510 10.95 -55.94 4.30
CA GLU A 510 10.90 -54.61 4.88
C GLU A 510 12.12 -53.77 4.48
N GLU A 511 13.33 -54.32 4.63
CA GLU A 511 14.56 -53.62 4.26
C GLU A 511 14.59 -53.25 2.77
N LYS A 512 14.01 -54.11 1.90
CA LYS A 512 13.88 -53.81 0.46
C LYS A 512 12.87 -52.70 0.18
N ILE A 513 11.69 -52.72 0.82
CA ILE A 513 10.63 -51.74 0.61
C ILE A 513 11.04 -50.37 1.16
N LEU A 514 11.51 -50.27 2.40
CA LEU A 514 11.97 -49.04 3.02
C LEU A 514 13.16 -48.46 2.27
N GLY A 515 14.12 -49.27 1.88
CA GLY A 515 15.25 -48.87 1.06
C GLY A 515 14.85 -48.33 -0.32
N ALA A 516 13.75 -48.85 -0.91
CA ALA A 516 13.20 -48.34 -2.16
C ALA A 516 12.47 -47.00 -1.95
N GLU A 517 11.69 -46.82 -0.89
CA GLU A 517 11.01 -45.56 -0.57
C GLU A 517 11.98 -44.40 -0.39
N ASP A 518 13.03 -44.58 0.41
CA ASP A 518 14.06 -43.55 0.60
C ASP A 518 14.75 -43.19 -0.73
N LYS A 519 15.10 -44.22 -1.55
CA LYS A 519 15.72 -43.97 -2.87
C LYS A 519 14.78 -43.27 -3.85
N ILE A 520 13.47 -43.57 -3.84
CA ILE A 520 12.46 -42.87 -4.64
C ILE A 520 12.44 -41.41 -4.27
N LEU A 521 12.38 -41.07 -2.97
CA LEU A 521 12.34 -39.69 -2.50
C LEU A 521 13.61 -38.92 -2.89
N ILE A 522 14.78 -39.53 -2.77
CA ILE A 522 16.05 -38.92 -3.17
C ILE A 522 16.06 -38.63 -4.68
N LEU A 523 15.64 -39.62 -5.51
CA LEU A 523 15.58 -39.47 -6.96
C LEU A 523 14.56 -38.41 -7.39
N GLU A 524 13.36 -38.42 -6.85
CA GLU A 524 12.33 -37.42 -7.16
C GLU A 524 12.77 -36.01 -6.76
N THR A 525 13.41 -35.86 -5.60
CA THR A 525 13.99 -34.59 -5.16
C THR A 525 15.08 -34.10 -6.11
N ARG A 526 15.96 -34.98 -6.57
CA ARG A 526 17.01 -34.65 -7.52
C ARG A 526 16.44 -34.22 -8.87
N ILE A 527 15.49 -34.99 -9.44
CA ILE A 527 14.87 -34.69 -10.73
C ILE A 527 14.09 -33.36 -10.64
N TYR A 528 13.34 -33.16 -9.56
CA TYR A 528 12.63 -31.91 -9.34
C TYR A 528 13.60 -30.73 -9.19
N GLY A 529 14.71 -30.90 -8.48
CA GLY A 529 15.75 -29.87 -8.36
C GLY A 529 16.31 -29.45 -9.73
N GLN A 530 16.59 -30.42 -10.62
CA GLN A 530 17.03 -30.14 -12.00
C GLN A 530 15.97 -29.41 -12.83
N LEU A 531 14.68 -29.63 -12.55
CA LEU A 531 13.58 -28.91 -13.20
C LEU A 531 13.50 -27.45 -12.70
N VAL A 532 13.74 -27.23 -11.40
CA VAL A 532 13.84 -25.88 -10.80
C VAL A 532 15.04 -25.11 -11.38
N GLU A 533 16.19 -25.74 -11.54
CA GLU A 533 17.37 -25.14 -12.19
C GLU A 533 17.07 -24.73 -13.64
N ALA A 534 16.35 -25.56 -14.39
CA ALA A 534 15.93 -25.23 -15.75
C ALA A 534 14.98 -24.05 -15.80
N ALA A 535 14.08 -23.93 -14.83
CA ALA A 535 13.21 -22.76 -14.69
C ALA A 535 14.01 -21.50 -14.29
N ALA A 536 15.03 -21.66 -13.43
CA ALA A 536 15.91 -20.55 -13.03
C ALA A 536 16.70 -19.98 -14.22
N ALA A 537 17.11 -20.79 -15.17
CA ALA A 537 17.75 -20.31 -16.40
C ALA A 537 16.84 -19.42 -17.26
N CYS A 538 15.53 -19.46 -17.07
CA CYS A 538 14.54 -18.68 -17.80
C CYS A 538 14.06 -17.42 -17.06
N ILE A 539 14.58 -17.07 -15.88
CA ILE A 539 14.09 -16.00 -14.99
C ILE A 539 13.83 -14.69 -15.75
N VAL A 540 14.77 -14.21 -16.54
CA VAL A 540 14.64 -12.95 -17.30
C VAL A 540 13.46 -12.98 -18.27
N ALA A 541 13.25 -14.10 -18.96
CA ALA A 541 12.13 -14.28 -19.88
C ALA A 541 10.79 -14.34 -19.12
N LEU A 542 10.75 -15.03 -17.98
CA LEU A 542 9.58 -15.16 -17.13
C LEU A 542 9.17 -13.81 -16.52
N GLN A 543 10.13 -13.00 -16.08
CA GLN A 543 9.86 -11.62 -15.58
C GLN A 543 9.31 -10.72 -16.69
N ARG A 544 9.85 -10.83 -17.92
CA ARG A 544 9.33 -10.08 -19.07
C ARG A 544 7.88 -10.48 -19.39
N ASN A 545 7.59 -11.78 -19.30
CA ASN A 545 6.22 -12.28 -19.47
C ASN A 545 5.29 -11.73 -18.38
N ALA A 546 5.70 -11.79 -17.13
CA ALA A 546 4.91 -11.28 -16.01
C ALA A 546 4.56 -9.79 -16.19
N GLN A 547 5.53 -8.96 -16.58
CA GLN A 547 5.30 -7.54 -16.85
C GLN A 547 4.35 -7.33 -18.04
N ALA A 548 4.51 -8.07 -19.14
CA ALA A 548 3.65 -7.96 -20.32
C ALA A 548 2.20 -8.40 -20.02
N LEU A 549 2.03 -9.47 -19.24
CA LEU A 549 0.71 -9.95 -18.80
C LEU A 549 0.05 -8.97 -17.83
N ALA A 550 0.82 -8.35 -16.91
CA ALA A 550 0.31 -7.33 -16.02
C ALA A 550 -0.19 -6.08 -16.78
N ASP A 551 0.53 -5.65 -17.84
CA ASP A 551 0.10 -4.57 -18.71
C ASP A 551 -1.22 -4.92 -19.44
N LEU A 552 -1.34 -6.13 -20.01
CA LEU A 552 -2.58 -6.60 -20.65
C LEU A 552 -3.75 -6.64 -19.67
N ASP A 553 -3.53 -7.12 -18.45
CA ASP A 553 -4.54 -7.20 -17.41
C ASP A 553 -5.01 -5.80 -16.96
N CYS A 554 -4.10 -4.83 -16.88
CA CYS A 554 -4.47 -3.43 -16.63
C CYS A 554 -5.35 -2.86 -17.74
N TYR A 555 -4.99 -3.07 -19.01
CA TYR A 555 -5.82 -2.61 -20.15
C TYR A 555 -7.19 -3.27 -20.17
N HIS A 556 -7.25 -4.58 -19.89
CA HIS A 556 -8.49 -5.31 -19.72
C HIS A 556 -9.37 -4.70 -18.62
N SER A 557 -8.80 -4.49 -17.42
CA SER A 557 -9.47 -3.91 -16.25
C SER A 557 -10.09 -2.54 -16.59
N LEU A 558 -9.30 -1.63 -17.20
CA LEU A 558 -9.74 -0.29 -17.55
C LEU A 558 -10.82 -0.31 -18.64
N ALA A 559 -10.70 -1.18 -19.65
CA ALA A 559 -11.70 -1.32 -20.70
C ALA A 559 -13.02 -1.92 -20.19
N GLN A 560 -12.94 -2.90 -19.28
CA GLN A 560 -14.13 -3.50 -18.65
C GLN A 560 -14.87 -2.47 -17.77
N LEU A 561 -14.14 -1.66 -17.02
CA LEU A 561 -14.73 -0.55 -16.25
C LEU A 561 -15.38 0.46 -17.18
N ALA A 562 -14.65 0.90 -18.23
CA ALA A 562 -15.16 1.88 -19.19
C ALA A 562 -16.46 1.44 -19.85
N LYS A 563 -16.57 0.16 -20.21
CA LYS A 563 -17.80 -0.41 -20.78
C LYS A 563 -18.95 -0.44 -19.78
N ALA A 564 -18.67 -0.86 -18.53
CA ALA A 564 -19.69 -0.97 -17.49
C ALA A 564 -20.24 0.40 -17.06
N GLN A 565 -19.38 1.43 -16.98
CA GLN A 565 -19.70 2.76 -16.48
C GLN A 565 -19.85 3.82 -17.60
N LYS A 566 -19.86 3.40 -18.86
CA LYS A 566 -20.01 4.29 -20.02
C LYS A 566 -18.99 5.42 -20.04
N TYR A 567 -17.70 5.09 -19.79
CA TYR A 567 -16.60 6.05 -19.89
C TYR A 567 -16.21 6.26 -21.36
N VAL A 568 -15.69 7.44 -21.64
CA VAL A 568 -15.28 7.82 -23.00
C VAL A 568 -13.76 7.99 -23.09
N ARG A 569 -13.22 7.80 -24.29
CA ARG A 569 -11.80 8.08 -24.58
C ARG A 569 -11.54 9.58 -24.51
N PRO A 570 -10.62 10.07 -23.63
CA PRO A 570 -10.23 11.47 -23.61
C PRO A 570 -9.29 11.80 -24.76
N ILE A 571 -9.29 13.06 -25.18
CA ILE A 571 -8.25 13.65 -26.04
C ILE A 571 -7.18 14.22 -25.12
N VAL A 572 -5.95 13.69 -25.20
CA VAL A 572 -4.81 14.19 -24.43
C VAL A 572 -3.80 14.79 -25.38
N ASP A 573 -3.44 16.06 -25.14
CA ASP A 573 -2.52 16.83 -25.99
C ASP A 573 -1.58 17.70 -25.14
N ASP A 574 -0.64 18.40 -25.80
CA ASP A 574 0.36 19.26 -25.15
C ASP A 574 -0.14 20.70 -24.90
N THR A 575 -1.45 20.94 -24.97
CA THR A 575 -2.05 22.24 -24.65
C THR A 575 -2.17 22.43 -23.13
N THR A 576 -2.65 23.61 -22.74
CA THR A 576 -3.01 23.93 -21.33
C THR A 576 -4.51 23.90 -21.08
N THR A 577 -5.30 23.45 -22.07
CA THR A 577 -6.77 23.44 -21.98
C THR A 577 -7.27 22.19 -21.28
N LEU A 578 -8.14 22.36 -20.31
CA LEU A 578 -8.95 21.32 -19.69
C LEU A 578 -10.42 21.60 -20.00
N ASP A 579 -11.05 20.79 -20.84
CA ASP A 579 -12.47 20.91 -21.22
C ASP A 579 -13.16 19.57 -21.02
N ILE A 580 -14.01 19.49 -19.99
CA ILE A 580 -14.74 18.30 -19.59
C ILE A 580 -16.22 18.61 -19.74
N LYS A 581 -16.94 17.82 -20.55
CA LYS A 581 -18.38 17.91 -20.72
C LYS A 581 -19.07 16.76 -20.00
N ALA A 582 -20.10 17.09 -19.24
CA ALA A 582 -20.88 16.14 -18.45
C ALA A 582 -20.00 15.21 -17.60
N GLY A 583 -18.97 15.78 -16.94
CA GLY A 583 -18.10 15.03 -16.06
C GLY A 583 -18.83 14.46 -14.85
N ARG A 584 -18.47 13.23 -14.43
CA ARG A 584 -19.01 12.51 -13.28
C ARG A 584 -17.89 12.12 -12.33
N HIS A 585 -18.20 11.96 -11.05
CA HIS A 585 -17.21 11.54 -10.06
C HIS A 585 -17.06 10.01 -10.06
N PRO A 586 -15.90 9.44 -10.43
CA PRO A 586 -15.75 8.00 -10.68
C PRO A 586 -16.05 7.11 -9.45
N VAL A 587 -15.85 7.63 -8.24
CA VAL A 587 -16.12 6.87 -7.02
C VAL A 587 -17.56 7.06 -6.57
N ILE A 588 -18.05 8.32 -6.48
CA ILE A 588 -19.39 8.60 -5.96
C ILE A 588 -20.45 7.95 -6.82
N GLU A 589 -20.33 8.00 -8.17
CA GLU A 589 -21.31 7.37 -9.06
C GLU A 589 -21.48 5.85 -8.83
N THR A 590 -20.42 5.17 -8.36
CA THR A 590 -20.47 3.73 -8.05
C THR A 590 -21.09 3.41 -6.68
N LEU A 591 -21.22 4.41 -5.80
CA LEU A 591 -21.78 4.27 -4.45
C LEU A 591 -23.23 4.75 -4.36
N MET A 592 -23.76 5.35 -5.43
CA MET A 592 -25.14 5.84 -5.44
C MET A 592 -26.15 4.69 -5.37
N PRO A 593 -27.28 4.89 -4.69
CA PRO A 593 -28.36 3.91 -4.64
C PRO A 593 -28.88 3.58 -6.05
N VAL A 594 -29.40 2.37 -6.21
CA VAL A 594 -30.00 1.94 -7.48
C VAL A 594 -31.18 2.84 -7.84
N GLY A 595 -31.12 3.47 -9.01
CA GLY A 595 -32.14 4.39 -9.53
C GLY A 595 -31.83 5.87 -9.32
N GLU A 596 -30.74 6.21 -8.63
CA GLU A 596 -30.24 7.58 -8.55
C GLU A 596 -29.05 7.76 -9.53
N GLU A 597 -29.04 8.86 -10.27
CA GLU A 597 -27.95 9.19 -11.19
C GLU A 597 -27.11 10.35 -10.63
N TYR A 598 -25.80 10.29 -10.87
CA TYR A 598 -24.89 11.37 -10.53
C TYR A 598 -25.13 12.57 -11.44
N ILE A 599 -25.27 13.76 -10.87
CA ILE A 599 -25.49 15.00 -11.64
C ILE A 599 -24.18 15.44 -12.28
N ALA A 600 -24.08 15.21 -13.58
CA ALA A 600 -22.91 15.53 -14.39
C ALA A 600 -22.71 17.04 -14.57
N ASN A 601 -21.45 17.50 -14.57
CA ASN A 601 -21.08 18.91 -14.68
C ASN A 601 -20.02 19.17 -15.74
N ASP A 602 -20.11 20.36 -16.38
CA ASP A 602 -19.11 20.86 -17.33
C ASP A 602 -18.06 21.67 -16.59
N ILE A 603 -16.80 21.47 -16.93
CA ILE A 603 -15.66 22.24 -16.43
C ILE A 603 -14.75 22.63 -17.58
N GLN A 604 -14.46 23.91 -17.67
CA GLN A 604 -13.46 24.44 -18.60
C GLN A 604 -12.42 25.23 -17.83
N LEU A 605 -11.15 24.99 -18.09
CA LEU A 605 -10.00 25.73 -17.59
C LEU A 605 -8.96 25.88 -18.68
N ASP A 606 -8.36 27.08 -18.77
CA ASP A 606 -7.23 27.35 -19.66
C ASP A 606 -6.31 28.39 -19.00
N THR A 607 -5.17 28.71 -19.60
CA THR A 607 -4.25 29.72 -19.07
C THR A 607 -4.50 31.13 -19.58
N ASP A 608 -5.40 31.32 -20.54
CA ASP A 608 -5.57 32.56 -21.27
C ASP A 608 -6.88 33.31 -20.93
N SER A 609 -7.98 32.58 -20.80
CA SER A 609 -9.32 33.17 -20.62
C SER A 609 -10.01 32.78 -19.33
N GLN A 610 -9.83 31.56 -18.84
CA GLN A 610 -10.46 31.02 -17.64
C GLN A 610 -9.46 30.19 -16.83
N GLN A 611 -8.47 30.86 -16.24
CA GLN A 611 -7.40 30.24 -15.47
C GLN A 611 -7.89 29.79 -14.10
N ILE A 612 -8.66 30.64 -13.43
CA ILE A 612 -9.17 30.42 -12.08
C ILE A 612 -10.70 30.45 -12.10
N VAL A 613 -11.31 29.41 -11.59
CA VAL A 613 -12.73 29.31 -11.38
C VAL A 613 -13.02 29.34 -9.87
N ILE A 614 -13.68 30.41 -9.42
CA ILE A 614 -14.17 30.52 -8.05
C ILE A 614 -15.56 29.88 -8.01
N VAL A 615 -15.72 28.86 -7.14
CA VAL A 615 -16.97 28.10 -6.98
C VAL A 615 -17.59 28.43 -5.64
N THR A 616 -18.73 29.15 -5.66
CA THR A 616 -19.52 29.48 -4.47
C THR A 616 -20.73 28.57 -4.34
N GLY A 617 -21.40 28.60 -3.20
CA GLY A 617 -22.61 27.83 -2.93
C GLY A 617 -22.64 27.22 -1.53
N PRO A 618 -23.78 26.66 -1.10
CA PRO A 618 -23.94 26.13 0.23
C PRO A 618 -23.11 24.86 0.49
N ASN A 619 -22.92 24.53 1.76
CA ASN A 619 -22.39 23.23 2.13
C ASN A 619 -23.36 22.14 1.69
N MET A 620 -22.88 20.95 1.39
CA MET A 620 -23.64 19.81 0.85
C MET A 620 -24.10 19.99 -0.62
N ALA A 621 -23.86 21.13 -1.26
CA ALA A 621 -24.19 21.32 -2.67
C ALA A 621 -23.30 20.52 -3.64
N GLY A 622 -22.17 20.00 -3.16
CA GLY A 622 -21.29 19.14 -3.97
C GLY A 622 -20.04 19.86 -4.51
N LYS A 623 -19.66 21.03 -3.96
CA LYS A 623 -18.43 21.77 -4.36
C LYS A 623 -17.18 20.90 -4.30
N SER A 624 -16.91 20.27 -3.15
CA SER A 624 -15.76 19.39 -2.95
C SER A 624 -15.75 18.17 -3.88
N ALA A 625 -16.95 17.61 -4.16
CA ALA A 625 -17.09 16.50 -5.11
C ALA A 625 -16.74 16.94 -6.54
N LEU A 626 -17.15 18.14 -6.96
CA LEU A 626 -16.81 18.73 -8.27
C LEU A 626 -15.30 18.95 -8.42
N LEU A 627 -14.63 19.48 -7.40
CA LEU A 627 -13.18 19.68 -7.42
C LEU A 627 -12.46 18.34 -7.57
N ARG A 628 -12.78 17.38 -6.70
CA ARG A 628 -12.20 16.03 -6.75
C ARG A 628 -12.48 15.33 -8.08
N GLN A 629 -13.70 15.42 -8.61
CA GLN A 629 -14.08 14.91 -9.93
C GLN A 629 -13.13 15.41 -11.03
N THR A 630 -12.84 16.71 -11.06
CA THR A 630 -11.97 17.32 -12.06
C THR A 630 -10.55 16.78 -11.98
N ALA A 631 -9.99 16.68 -10.77
CA ALA A 631 -8.66 16.09 -10.57
C ALA A 631 -8.62 14.62 -10.95
N LEU A 632 -9.63 13.83 -10.56
CA LEU A 632 -9.69 12.40 -10.85
C LEU A 632 -9.85 12.12 -12.35
N ILE A 633 -10.66 12.91 -13.07
CA ILE A 633 -10.77 12.80 -14.53
C ILE A 633 -9.44 13.13 -15.21
N THR A 634 -8.74 14.19 -14.76
CA THR A 634 -7.42 14.55 -15.27
C THR A 634 -6.39 13.44 -15.01
N LEU A 635 -6.38 12.88 -13.81
CA LEU A 635 -5.51 11.79 -13.42
C LEU A 635 -5.78 10.54 -14.26
N LEU A 636 -7.05 10.14 -14.42
CA LEU A 636 -7.44 9.00 -15.25
C LEU A 636 -6.99 9.18 -16.70
N ALA A 637 -7.19 10.35 -17.30
CA ALA A 637 -6.74 10.66 -18.65
C ALA A 637 -5.23 10.49 -18.79
N GLN A 638 -4.43 11.05 -17.85
CA GLN A 638 -2.97 10.94 -17.90
C GLN A 638 -2.43 9.58 -17.46
N MET A 639 -3.24 8.77 -16.77
CA MET A 639 -2.94 7.37 -16.54
C MET A 639 -3.09 6.52 -17.83
N GLY A 640 -3.78 7.03 -18.83
CA GLY A 640 -4.13 6.32 -20.09
C GLY A 640 -5.43 5.52 -19.96
N SER A 641 -6.36 5.98 -19.13
CA SER A 641 -7.70 5.40 -18.95
C SER A 641 -8.76 6.22 -19.68
N PHE A 642 -9.87 5.59 -20.01
CA PHE A 642 -11.11 6.28 -20.35
C PHE A 642 -11.67 6.98 -19.12
N VAL A 643 -12.47 8.03 -19.31
CA VAL A 643 -12.92 8.94 -18.25
C VAL A 643 -14.45 9.03 -18.16
N PRO A 644 -14.99 9.26 -16.94
CA PRO A 644 -16.43 9.43 -16.71
C PRO A 644 -16.92 10.81 -17.18
N ALA A 645 -17.12 10.97 -18.48
CA ALA A 645 -17.62 12.18 -19.12
C ALA A 645 -18.32 11.84 -20.44
N ASP A 646 -19.02 12.80 -21.05
CA ASP A 646 -19.51 12.66 -22.42
C ASP A 646 -18.41 12.99 -23.43
N SER A 647 -17.55 13.95 -23.11
CA SER A 647 -16.29 14.22 -23.79
C SER A 647 -15.29 14.89 -22.86
N ALA A 648 -13.99 14.64 -23.06
CA ALA A 648 -12.96 15.30 -22.30
C ALA A 648 -11.74 15.59 -23.18
N ARG A 649 -11.26 16.85 -23.15
CA ARG A 649 -9.95 17.25 -23.65
C ARG A 649 -9.09 17.65 -22.48
N VAL A 650 -7.94 17.01 -22.33
CA VAL A 650 -7.05 17.21 -21.20
C VAL A 650 -5.67 17.60 -21.73
N GLY A 651 -5.36 18.89 -21.64
CA GLY A 651 -4.00 19.38 -21.84
C GLY A 651 -3.10 18.95 -20.70
N LEU A 652 -1.87 18.54 -21.01
CA LEU A 652 -0.96 17.96 -20.03
C LEU A 652 -0.86 18.76 -18.72
N VAL A 653 -0.91 18.02 -17.62
CA VAL A 653 -0.67 18.51 -16.26
C VAL A 653 0.63 17.88 -15.75
N ASP A 654 1.49 18.68 -15.12
CA ASP A 654 2.73 18.20 -14.52
C ASP A 654 2.63 17.98 -13.01
N LYS A 655 1.74 18.73 -12.34
CA LYS A 655 1.49 18.65 -10.90
C LYS A 655 -0.01 18.79 -10.62
N ILE A 656 -0.54 17.95 -9.74
CA ILE A 656 -1.89 18.10 -9.20
C ILE A 656 -1.75 18.34 -7.70
N PHE A 657 -2.28 19.48 -7.26
CA PHE A 657 -2.31 19.88 -5.86
C PHE A 657 -3.74 19.97 -5.36
N THR A 658 -3.98 19.43 -4.18
CA THR A 658 -5.30 19.51 -3.55
C THR A 658 -5.17 19.94 -2.10
N ARG A 659 -5.95 20.94 -1.75
CA ARG A 659 -6.25 21.29 -0.36
C ARG A 659 -7.76 21.15 -0.17
N VAL A 660 -8.21 19.99 0.32
CA VAL A 660 -9.62 19.62 0.43
C VAL A 660 -9.90 19.06 1.84
N GLY A 661 -10.80 19.71 2.58
CA GLY A 661 -11.27 19.26 3.89
C GLY A 661 -10.29 19.54 5.04
N ALA A 662 -10.83 19.63 6.27
CA ALA A 662 -10.02 19.69 7.48
C ALA A 662 -9.59 18.28 7.88
N SER A 663 -8.30 18.00 7.88
CA SER A 663 -7.76 16.78 8.48
C SER A 663 -7.26 17.12 9.87
N ASP A 664 -8.03 16.74 10.91
CA ASP A 664 -7.57 16.85 12.28
C ASP A 664 -6.42 15.86 12.51
N ASN A 665 -5.21 16.36 12.56
CA ASN A 665 -4.04 15.57 12.94
C ASN A 665 -3.78 15.70 14.45
N ILE A 666 -4.75 15.23 15.24
CA ILE A 666 -4.72 15.30 16.71
C ILE A 666 -3.47 14.61 17.28
N SER A 667 -2.88 13.68 16.54
CA SER A 667 -1.73 12.89 16.99
C SER A 667 -0.40 13.66 17.08
N VAL A 668 -0.28 14.80 16.40
CA VAL A 668 0.96 15.63 16.37
C VAL A 668 0.79 16.93 17.16
N GLY A 669 -0.43 17.28 17.63
CA GLY A 669 -0.68 18.49 18.40
C GLY A 669 -0.58 19.79 17.59
N GLU A 670 -0.56 19.73 16.26
CA GLU A 670 -0.57 20.91 15.40
C GLU A 670 -1.98 21.49 15.26
N SER A 671 -2.07 22.82 15.23
CA SER A 671 -3.33 23.50 14.93
C SER A 671 -3.79 23.16 13.50
N THR A 672 -5.08 22.87 13.31
CA THR A 672 -5.69 22.62 12.00
C THR A 672 -5.39 23.74 11.00
N PHE A 673 -5.34 24.99 11.47
CA PHE A 673 -4.98 26.13 10.64
C PHE A 673 -3.50 26.14 10.23
N MET A 674 -2.57 25.70 11.11
CA MET A 674 -1.15 25.60 10.77
C MET A 674 -0.91 24.52 9.69
N VAL A 675 -1.57 23.37 9.80
CA VAL A 675 -1.54 22.32 8.78
C VAL A 675 -2.06 22.86 7.44
N GLU A 676 -3.19 23.59 7.47
CA GLU A 676 -3.79 24.21 6.28
C GLU A 676 -2.84 25.20 5.61
N MET A 677 -2.17 26.06 6.39
CA MET A 677 -1.21 27.03 5.86
C MET A 677 0.07 26.36 5.33
N SER A 678 0.53 25.28 5.95
CA SER A 678 1.67 24.51 5.48
C SER A 678 1.38 23.82 4.14
N GLU A 679 0.17 23.25 3.98
CA GLU A 679 -0.28 22.67 2.70
C GLU A 679 -0.37 23.77 1.62
N ALA A 680 -0.96 24.93 1.93
CA ALA A 680 -1.05 26.04 1.00
C ALA A 680 0.34 26.61 0.62
N ALA A 681 1.25 26.74 1.58
CA ALA A 681 2.62 27.20 1.33
C ALA A 681 3.37 26.21 0.41
N ASN A 682 3.23 24.92 0.62
CA ASN A 682 3.79 23.90 -0.26
C ASN A 682 3.29 24.08 -1.70
N ILE A 683 1.98 24.28 -1.89
CA ILE A 683 1.39 24.53 -3.21
C ILE A 683 2.00 25.79 -3.84
N MET A 684 2.00 26.92 -3.10
CA MET A 684 2.47 28.21 -3.62
C MET A 684 3.94 28.17 -4.06
N ASN A 685 4.80 27.48 -3.33
CA ASN A 685 6.23 27.39 -3.65
C ASN A 685 6.53 26.45 -4.84
N ASN A 686 5.57 25.62 -5.24
CA ASN A 686 5.78 24.57 -6.25
C ASN A 686 4.96 24.73 -7.53
N LEU A 687 4.31 25.88 -7.75
CA LEU A 687 3.47 26.14 -8.92
C LEU A 687 4.27 26.09 -10.23
N THR A 688 3.60 25.67 -11.28
CA THR A 688 4.07 25.70 -12.68
C THR A 688 2.93 26.15 -13.60
N ASN A 689 3.23 26.48 -14.86
CA ASN A 689 2.22 26.80 -15.89
C ASN A 689 1.28 25.61 -16.21
N ARG A 690 1.67 24.37 -15.84
CA ARG A 690 0.91 23.17 -16.11
C ARG A 690 0.29 22.57 -14.86
N SER A 691 0.42 23.22 -13.70
CA SER A 691 -0.20 22.75 -12.46
C SER A 691 -1.72 22.85 -12.49
N LEU A 692 -2.38 21.86 -11.91
CA LEU A 692 -3.81 21.87 -11.57
C LEU A 692 -3.94 21.98 -10.05
N VAL A 693 -4.58 23.06 -9.59
CA VAL A 693 -4.71 23.37 -8.16
C VAL A 693 -6.17 23.37 -7.74
N LEU A 694 -6.46 22.72 -6.63
CA LEU A 694 -7.80 22.58 -6.05
C LEU A 694 -7.79 23.06 -4.60
N PHE A 695 -8.42 24.20 -4.35
CA PHE A 695 -8.65 24.71 -3.01
C PHE A 695 -10.11 24.54 -2.60
N ASP A 696 -10.33 23.94 -1.46
CA ASP A 696 -11.66 23.80 -0.87
C ASP A 696 -11.69 24.41 0.52
N GLU A 697 -12.43 25.53 0.62
CA GLU A 697 -12.71 26.24 1.87
C GLU A 697 -11.46 26.70 2.64
N LEU A 698 -10.46 27.21 1.91
CA LEU A 698 -9.24 27.74 2.49
C LEU A 698 -9.51 28.99 3.37
N GLY A 699 -8.87 29.08 4.54
CA GLY A 699 -8.96 30.20 5.47
C GLY A 699 -10.01 30.04 6.57
N ARG A 700 -10.66 28.87 6.71
CA ARG A 700 -11.69 28.64 7.74
C ARG A 700 -11.17 28.55 9.18
N GLY A 701 -9.90 28.20 9.35
CA GLY A 701 -9.29 27.95 10.66
C GLY A 701 -8.94 29.20 11.47
N THR A 702 -9.22 30.41 10.96
CA THR A 702 -8.88 31.72 11.59
C THR A 702 -10.07 32.69 11.58
N SER A 703 -9.84 33.94 11.93
CA SER A 703 -10.85 34.97 11.84
C SER A 703 -11.33 35.17 10.40
N THR A 704 -12.60 35.56 10.22
CA THR A 704 -13.20 35.69 8.88
C THR A 704 -12.41 36.63 7.98
N TYR A 705 -11.96 37.79 8.49
CA TYR A 705 -11.20 38.77 7.69
C TYR A 705 -9.79 38.29 7.34
N ASP A 706 -9.10 37.65 8.27
CA ASP A 706 -7.80 37.03 7.99
C ASP A 706 -7.95 35.94 6.92
N GLY A 707 -8.97 35.07 7.06
CA GLY A 707 -9.25 34.02 6.09
C GLY A 707 -9.54 34.54 4.70
N ILE A 708 -10.38 35.58 4.56
CA ILE A 708 -10.67 36.26 3.30
C ILE A 708 -9.38 36.87 2.71
N SER A 709 -8.61 37.60 3.55
CA SER A 709 -7.36 38.26 3.09
C SER A 709 -6.35 37.27 2.56
N ILE A 710 -6.15 36.14 3.23
CA ILE A 710 -5.27 35.05 2.79
C ILE A 710 -5.78 34.43 1.48
N ALA A 711 -7.08 34.09 1.43
CA ALA A 711 -7.68 33.48 0.24
C ALA A 711 -7.57 34.41 -0.98
N TRP A 712 -7.88 35.71 -0.80
CA TRP A 712 -7.76 36.73 -1.84
C TRP A 712 -6.33 36.83 -2.37
N SER A 713 -5.36 37.00 -1.45
CA SER A 713 -3.94 37.15 -1.80
C SER A 713 -3.39 35.94 -2.54
N ILE A 714 -3.82 34.71 -2.17
CA ILE A 714 -3.43 33.46 -2.85
C ILE A 714 -3.99 33.41 -4.28
N VAL A 715 -5.27 33.72 -4.47
CA VAL A 715 -5.90 33.74 -5.81
C VAL A 715 -5.24 34.82 -6.69
N GLU A 716 -5.01 36.03 -6.14
CA GLU A 716 -4.31 37.10 -6.84
C GLU A 716 -2.88 36.70 -7.22
N HIS A 717 -2.13 36.10 -6.29
CA HIS A 717 -0.78 35.63 -6.56
C HIS A 717 -0.74 34.58 -7.69
N ILE A 718 -1.67 33.62 -7.73
CA ILE A 718 -1.76 32.61 -8.80
C ILE A 718 -2.08 33.29 -10.14
N HIS A 719 -2.96 34.30 -10.15
CA HIS A 719 -3.33 35.04 -11.36
C HIS A 719 -2.19 35.89 -11.89
N GLU A 720 -1.51 36.64 -11.00
CA GLU A 720 -0.45 37.62 -11.39
C GLU A 720 0.94 36.96 -11.52
N ASN A 721 1.13 35.71 -11.12
CA ASN A 721 2.43 35.04 -11.16
C ASN A 721 2.96 34.98 -12.61
N PRO A 722 4.09 35.63 -12.94
CA PRO A 722 4.57 35.72 -14.31
C PRO A 722 5.12 34.36 -14.85
N THR A 723 5.45 33.44 -13.97
CA THR A 723 6.12 32.19 -14.30
C THR A 723 5.20 30.96 -14.18
N ALA A 724 4.03 31.10 -13.56
CA ALA A 724 3.16 29.96 -13.27
C ALA A 724 1.67 30.34 -13.30
N HIS A 725 1.07 30.30 -14.48
CA HIS A 725 -0.39 30.46 -14.65
C HIS A 725 -1.11 29.14 -14.37
N ALA A 726 -1.09 28.66 -13.11
CA ALA A 726 -1.71 27.41 -12.73
C ALA A 726 -3.23 27.42 -12.92
N ARG A 727 -3.79 26.37 -13.52
CA ARG A 727 -5.24 26.16 -13.62
C ARG A 727 -5.80 25.86 -12.26
N THR A 728 -6.78 26.65 -11.79
CA THR A 728 -7.22 26.59 -10.40
C THR A 728 -8.75 26.51 -10.28
N LEU A 729 -9.23 25.57 -9.45
CA LEU A 729 -10.57 25.56 -8.92
C LEU A 729 -10.54 25.94 -7.46
N PHE A 730 -11.25 27.00 -7.10
CA PHE A 730 -11.28 27.55 -5.75
C PHE A 730 -12.70 27.54 -5.19
N ALA A 731 -13.04 26.52 -4.40
CA ALA A 731 -14.34 26.48 -3.71
C ALA A 731 -14.27 27.25 -2.40
N THR A 732 -15.24 28.13 -2.18
CA THR A 732 -15.26 29.01 -1.02
C THR A 732 -16.68 29.36 -0.57
N HIS A 733 -16.80 29.82 0.70
CA HIS A 733 -17.97 30.49 1.24
C HIS A 733 -17.82 32.01 1.29
N TYR A 734 -16.61 32.52 0.96
CA TYR A 734 -16.37 33.95 0.94
C TYR A 734 -16.96 34.58 -0.32
N HIS A 735 -18.11 35.21 -0.20
CA HIS A 735 -18.81 35.88 -1.29
C HIS A 735 -18.00 37.08 -1.84
N GLU A 736 -17.15 37.62 -1.01
CA GLU A 736 -16.24 38.74 -1.34
C GLU A 736 -15.32 38.38 -2.50
N LEU A 737 -14.89 37.11 -2.63
CA LEU A 737 -14.05 36.68 -3.72
C LEU A 737 -14.77 36.77 -5.09
N ASN A 738 -16.09 36.89 -5.11
CA ASN A 738 -16.83 37.09 -6.38
C ASN A 738 -16.46 38.43 -7.04
N GLU A 739 -15.98 39.42 -6.32
CA GLU A 739 -15.54 40.71 -6.87
C GLU A 739 -14.27 40.57 -7.73
N MET A 740 -13.49 39.49 -7.55
CA MET A 740 -12.25 39.28 -8.29
C MET A 740 -12.49 39.12 -9.80
N GLU A 741 -13.63 38.62 -10.26
CA GLU A 741 -13.95 38.51 -11.69
C GLU A 741 -13.99 39.91 -12.36
N ASN A 742 -14.39 40.93 -11.64
CA ASN A 742 -14.44 42.29 -12.17
C ASN A 742 -13.07 42.97 -12.27
N ARG A 743 -12.08 42.46 -11.48
CA ARG A 743 -10.73 43.03 -11.42
C ARG A 743 -9.72 42.25 -12.27
N PHE A 744 -9.92 40.95 -12.43
CA PHE A 744 -8.97 40.02 -13.02
C PHE A 744 -9.59 39.28 -14.22
N ALA A 745 -9.03 39.45 -15.41
CA ALA A 745 -9.63 38.98 -16.66
C ALA A 745 -9.78 37.44 -16.75
N ARG A 746 -8.81 36.68 -16.17
CA ARG A 746 -8.77 35.21 -16.25
C ARG A 746 -9.44 34.54 -15.04
N ILE A 747 -10.10 35.29 -14.14
CA ILE A 747 -10.92 34.75 -13.04
C ILE A 747 -12.37 34.72 -13.45
N LYS A 748 -13.06 33.61 -13.16
CA LYS A 748 -14.47 33.43 -13.48
C LYS A 748 -15.24 32.84 -12.29
N ASN A 749 -16.43 33.40 -12.03
CA ASN A 749 -17.30 32.96 -10.93
C ASN A 749 -18.32 31.94 -11.41
N TYR A 750 -18.48 30.92 -10.59
CA TYR A 750 -19.52 29.91 -10.75
C TYR A 750 -20.18 29.63 -9.40
N ASN A 751 -21.39 29.12 -9.43
CA ASN A 751 -22.07 28.63 -8.25
C ASN A 751 -22.64 27.23 -8.49
N VAL A 752 -22.78 26.48 -7.40
CA VAL A 752 -23.53 25.21 -7.46
C VAL A 752 -24.98 25.50 -7.15
N SER A 753 -25.83 25.28 -8.14
CA SER A 753 -27.23 25.70 -8.14
C SER A 753 -28.05 24.99 -7.08
N VAL A 754 -28.90 25.76 -6.41
CA VAL A 754 -29.90 25.28 -5.47
C VAL A 754 -31.25 25.88 -5.90
N ARG A 755 -32.33 25.20 -5.63
CA ARG A 755 -33.71 25.70 -5.87
C ARG A 755 -34.47 25.67 -4.58
N GLU A 756 -35.12 26.77 -4.25
CA GLU A 756 -36.08 26.79 -3.17
C GLU A 756 -37.47 26.39 -3.69
N VAL A 757 -38.06 25.37 -3.09
CA VAL A 757 -39.39 24.89 -3.40
C VAL A 757 -40.15 24.73 -2.06
N ASP A 758 -41.24 25.45 -1.83
CA ASP A 758 -42.04 25.38 -0.62
C ASP A 758 -41.22 25.55 0.68
N HIS A 759 -40.34 26.55 0.72
CA HIS A 759 -39.39 26.79 1.83
C HIS A 759 -38.43 25.64 2.14
N ARG A 760 -38.24 24.69 1.18
CA ARG A 760 -37.24 23.65 1.22
C ARG A 760 -36.20 23.87 0.13
N ILE A 761 -34.92 23.68 0.51
CA ILE A 761 -33.84 23.77 -0.46
C ILE A 761 -33.66 22.41 -1.11
N VAL A 762 -33.75 22.41 -2.43
CA VAL A 762 -33.38 21.27 -3.29
C VAL A 762 -32.01 21.58 -3.89
N PHE A 763 -31.03 20.76 -3.57
CA PHE A 763 -29.69 20.85 -4.14
C PHE A 763 -29.71 20.28 -5.55
N LEU A 764 -29.62 21.15 -6.55
CA LEU A 764 -29.59 20.73 -7.96
C LEU A 764 -28.24 20.15 -8.34
N ARG A 765 -27.18 20.42 -7.57
CA ARG A 765 -25.81 19.97 -7.77
C ARG A 765 -25.26 20.28 -9.17
N LYS A 766 -25.83 21.27 -9.85
CA LYS A 766 -25.43 21.71 -11.21
C LYS A 766 -24.62 23.01 -11.10
N LEU A 767 -23.46 23.03 -11.76
CA LEU A 767 -22.62 24.21 -11.87
C LEU A 767 -23.25 25.23 -12.83
N ALA A 768 -23.37 26.47 -12.40
CA ALA A 768 -23.89 27.58 -13.19
C ALA A 768 -22.93 28.77 -13.13
N ARG A 769 -22.89 29.57 -14.19
CA ARG A 769 -22.09 30.80 -14.29
C ARG A 769 -22.63 31.88 -13.34
N GLY A 770 -21.73 32.64 -12.70
CA GLY A 770 -22.02 33.68 -11.76
C GLY A 770 -21.84 33.26 -10.30
N GLY A 771 -21.66 34.22 -9.41
CA GLY A 771 -21.53 34.00 -7.95
C GLY A 771 -22.86 33.74 -7.28
N SER A 772 -22.89 33.13 -6.10
CA SER A 772 -24.05 33.08 -5.18
C SER A 772 -23.93 34.22 -4.19
N GLU A 773 -25.00 34.97 -4.01
CA GLU A 773 -25.09 36.09 -3.03
C GLU A 773 -25.69 35.66 -1.69
N HIS A 774 -26.31 34.47 -1.61
CA HIS A 774 -27.05 34.04 -0.43
C HIS A 774 -26.32 32.93 0.34
N SER A 775 -26.36 33.06 1.65
CA SER A 775 -25.89 32.05 2.60
C SER A 775 -27.03 31.09 2.94
N PHE A 776 -26.80 29.76 2.85
CA PHE A 776 -27.81 28.73 3.13
C PHE A 776 -27.54 27.95 4.43
N GLY A 777 -26.62 28.40 5.27
CA GLY A 777 -26.20 27.67 6.47
C GLY A 777 -27.34 27.39 7.45
N ILE A 778 -28.26 28.35 7.66
CA ILE A 778 -29.42 28.20 8.55
C ILE A 778 -30.40 27.16 8.00
N HIS A 779 -30.58 27.09 6.68
CA HIS A 779 -31.41 26.05 6.05
C HIS A 779 -30.81 24.64 6.23
N VAL A 780 -29.50 24.50 6.14
CA VAL A 780 -28.82 23.21 6.42
C VAL A 780 -28.99 22.82 7.89
N ALA A 781 -28.90 23.78 8.82
CA ALA A 781 -29.16 23.55 10.24
C ALA A 781 -30.61 23.03 10.47
N ARG A 782 -31.59 23.58 9.76
CA ARG A 782 -32.98 23.11 9.79
C ARG A 782 -33.11 21.67 9.28
N LEU A 783 -32.45 21.33 8.15
CA LEU A 783 -32.45 19.99 7.60
C LEU A 783 -31.78 18.97 8.52
N ALA A 784 -30.75 19.42 9.27
CA ALA A 784 -30.07 18.58 10.28
C ALA A 784 -30.91 18.31 11.54
N GLY A 785 -32.13 18.89 11.62
CA GLY A 785 -33.01 18.66 12.76
C GLY A 785 -32.80 19.63 13.95
N MET A 786 -32.12 20.79 13.75
CA MET A 786 -31.93 21.76 14.80
C MET A 786 -33.31 22.30 15.30
N PRO A 787 -33.49 22.51 16.64
CA PRO A 787 -34.75 23.00 17.17
C PRO A 787 -35.23 24.29 16.50
N GLY A 788 -36.52 24.35 16.15
CA GLY A 788 -37.10 25.42 15.33
C GLY A 788 -37.03 26.81 15.93
N ASN A 789 -36.94 26.93 17.27
CA ASN A 789 -36.73 28.19 17.94
C ASN A 789 -35.31 28.77 17.71
N ILE A 790 -34.28 27.90 17.66
CA ILE A 790 -32.91 28.29 17.37
C ILE A 790 -32.82 28.75 15.91
N VAL A 791 -33.41 27.99 14.99
CA VAL A 791 -33.42 28.31 13.55
C VAL A 791 -34.06 29.68 13.30
N ARG A 792 -35.24 29.94 13.87
CA ARG A 792 -35.94 31.26 13.73
C ARG A 792 -35.11 32.41 14.30
N ARG A 793 -34.46 32.18 15.44
CA ARG A 793 -33.59 33.22 16.04
C ARG A 793 -32.38 33.51 15.16
N ALA A 794 -31.76 32.46 14.61
CA ALA A 794 -30.65 32.62 13.68
C ALA A 794 -31.02 33.38 12.40
N GLU A 795 -32.25 33.18 11.86
CA GLU A 795 -32.77 33.92 10.71
C GLU A 795 -32.93 35.42 11.03
N THR A 796 -33.45 35.73 12.22
CA THR A 796 -33.58 37.13 12.66
C THR A 796 -32.23 37.83 12.80
N ILE A 797 -31.24 37.12 13.36
CA ILE A 797 -29.87 37.64 13.52
C ILE A 797 -29.22 37.86 12.14
N LEU A 798 -29.36 36.89 11.21
CA LEU A 798 -28.82 37.01 9.87
C LEU A 798 -29.35 38.25 9.14
N GLN A 799 -30.67 38.45 9.18
CA GLN A 799 -31.32 39.65 8.59
C GLN A 799 -30.77 40.96 9.17
N GLN A 800 -30.51 41.02 10.48
CA GLN A 800 -29.92 42.22 11.13
C GLN A 800 -28.47 42.44 10.65
N LEU A 801 -27.66 41.38 10.53
CA LEU A 801 -26.28 41.49 10.06
C LEU A 801 -26.20 41.91 8.59
N GLU A 802 -27.08 41.37 7.73
CA GLU A 802 -27.15 41.75 6.32
C GLU A 802 -27.62 43.20 6.12
N ALA A 803 -28.57 43.68 6.91
CA ALA A 803 -29.04 45.06 6.87
C ALA A 803 -27.97 46.08 7.28
N ASN A 804 -27.18 45.76 8.30
CA ASN A 804 -26.05 46.59 8.73
C ASN A 804 -24.95 46.68 7.65
N ARG A 805 -24.68 45.55 6.93
CA ARG A 805 -23.72 45.50 5.83
C ARG A 805 -24.14 46.32 4.62
N ALA A 806 -25.46 46.42 4.33
CA ALA A 806 -25.98 47.26 3.25
C ALA A 806 -25.80 48.73 3.56
N ASN A 807 -26.06 49.16 4.81
CA ASN A 807 -25.86 50.56 5.26
C ASN A 807 -24.39 51.01 5.23
N ASP A 808 -23.44 50.12 5.53
CA ASP A 808 -22.01 50.44 5.45
C ASP A 808 -21.53 50.62 3.97
N ARG A 809 -22.11 49.91 3.00
CA ARG A 809 -21.82 50.10 1.57
C ARG A 809 -22.34 51.43 1.00
N GLU A 810 -23.45 51.91 1.44
CA GLU A 810 -23.99 53.22 1.01
C GLU A 810 -23.15 54.38 1.51
N ASN A 811 -22.53 54.29 2.69
CA ASN A 811 -21.68 55.36 3.28
C ASN A 811 -20.27 55.47 2.65
N VAL A 812 -19.84 54.49 1.85
CA VAL A 812 -18.49 54.51 1.20
C VAL A 812 -18.56 55.08 -0.23
N SER A 813 -19.74 55.36 -0.79
CA SER A 813 -19.95 55.76 -2.20
C SER A 813 -19.92 57.26 -2.46
N ALA A 814 -19.26 58.10 -1.63
CA ALA A 814 -19.05 59.51 -1.96
C ALA A 814 -17.63 59.72 -2.50
N PRO A 815 -17.43 60.35 -3.68
CA PRO A 815 -16.12 60.55 -4.24
C PRO A 815 -15.35 61.62 -3.46
N ALA A 816 -14.28 61.25 -2.77
CA ALA A 816 -13.32 62.19 -2.19
C ALA A 816 -12.33 62.64 -3.27
N GLU A 817 -12.34 63.94 -3.55
CA GLU A 817 -11.31 64.63 -4.34
C GLU A 817 -9.95 64.46 -3.66
N THR A 818 -8.94 64.19 -4.50
CA THR A 818 -7.54 64.05 -4.11
C THR A 818 -7.00 65.38 -3.59
N PRO A 819 -6.22 65.35 -2.48
CA PRO A 819 -5.07 66.24 -2.34
C PRO A 819 -3.76 65.43 -2.21
N THR A 820 -2.80 65.95 -2.95
CA THR A 820 -1.39 65.55 -2.93
C THR A 820 -0.71 65.89 -1.60
N ASP A 821 0.27 65.01 -1.27
CA ASP A 821 1.42 65.19 -0.35
C ASP A 821 1.21 65.09 1.16
N GLY A 822 1.92 64.18 1.76
CA GLY A 822 2.27 64.20 3.18
C GLY A 822 2.25 62.82 3.84
N LEU A 823 3.41 62.25 3.97
CA LEU A 823 3.66 61.08 4.82
C LEU A 823 3.09 61.25 6.22
N HIS A 824 2.01 60.60 6.53
CA HIS A 824 1.56 60.35 7.90
C HIS A 824 1.40 58.86 8.15
N VAL A 825 2.31 58.36 8.99
CA VAL A 825 2.24 57.03 9.58
C VAL A 825 0.91 56.93 10.38
N ALA A 826 0.05 56.05 9.96
CA ALA A 826 -1.17 55.71 10.72
C ALA A 826 -0.80 54.91 11.99
N PRO A 827 -1.43 55.15 13.15
CA PRO A 827 -1.16 54.39 14.34
C PRO A 827 -1.70 52.95 14.23
N PRO A 828 -0.99 51.96 14.81
CA PRO A 828 -1.45 50.59 14.83
C PRO A 828 -2.60 50.45 15.84
N ASN A 829 -3.63 49.73 15.47
CA ASN A 829 -4.79 49.27 16.25
C ASN A 829 -6.10 49.97 15.96
N THR A 830 -6.75 49.55 14.85
CA THR A 830 -8.21 49.56 14.81
C THR A 830 -8.68 48.15 14.53
N GLN A 831 -8.76 47.34 15.57
CA GLN A 831 -9.47 46.07 15.55
C GLN A 831 -10.96 46.38 15.55
N LEU A 832 -11.62 46.35 14.39
CA LEU A 832 -13.08 46.45 14.28
C LEU A 832 -13.70 45.16 14.87
N SER A 833 -14.27 45.30 16.06
CA SER A 833 -15.02 44.25 16.76
C SER A 833 -16.35 44.03 16.05
N PHE A 834 -16.64 42.81 15.63
CA PHE A 834 -17.86 42.37 14.96
C PHE A 834 -19.09 42.32 15.87
N PHE A 835 -18.95 42.62 17.16
CA PHE A 835 -20.01 42.76 18.15
C PHE A 835 -19.97 44.15 18.83
N GLN A 836 -20.33 45.18 18.08
CA GLN A 836 -20.93 46.36 18.70
C GLN A 836 -22.44 46.23 18.60
N LEU A 837 -23.05 45.48 19.51
CA LEU A 837 -24.33 45.85 20.05
C LEU A 837 -24.06 47.19 20.76
N ASP A 838 -24.49 48.31 20.19
CA ASP A 838 -24.54 49.58 20.89
C ASP A 838 -25.47 49.38 22.09
N ASP A 839 -24.88 48.97 23.20
CA ASP A 839 -25.52 49.10 24.51
C ASP A 839 -25.39 50.58 24.90
N PRO A 840 -26.47 51.33 24.95
CA PRO A 840 -26.42 52.77 25.29
C PRO A 840 -25.69 53.03 26.60
N VAL A 841 -25.71 52.07 27.52
CA VAL A 841 -25.02 52.13 28.83
C VAL A 841 -23.50 52.04 28.65
N LEU A 842 -23.01 51.10 27.79
CA LEU A 842 -21.57 50.96 27.52
C LEU A 842 -21.03 52.16 26.72
N THR A 843 -21.83 52.74 25.83
CA THR A 843 -21.47 53.95 25.07
C THR A 843 -21.35 55.15 26.02
N ALA A 844 -22.29 55.33 26.96
CA ALA A 844 -22.23 56.37 27.95
C ALA A 844 -21.02 56.22 28.88
N VAL A 845 -20.70 55.04 29.32
CA VAL A 845 -19.51 54.74 30.13
C VAL A 845 -18.21 55.03 29.37
N ARG A 846 -18.12 54.64 28.09
CA ARG A 846 -16.98 54.94 27.23
C ARG A 846 -16.77 56.45 27.09
N ASP A 847 -17.79 57.17 26.82
CA ASP A 847 -17.72 58.63 26.59
C ASP A 847 -17.36 59.35 27.89
N GLU A 848 -17.86 58.95 29.04
CA GLU A 848 -17.48 59.51 30.34
C GLU A 848 -16.02 59.24 30.67
N ILE A 849 -15.47 58.03 30.32
CA ILE A 849 -14.05 57.70 30.53
C ILE A 849 -13.15 58.52 29.58
N LEU A 850 -13.58 58.70 28.33
CA LEU A 850 -12.78 59.43 27.33
C LEU A 850 -12.69 60.94 27.63
N HIS A 851 -13.68 61.53 28.32
CA HIS A 851 -13.66 62.92 28.69
C HIS A 851 -13.01 63.22 30.06
N LEU A 852 -12.47 62.17 30.72
CA LEU A 852 -11.76 62.30 32.00
C LEU A 852 -10.31 62.76 31.78
N ASP A 853 -9.98 63.93 32.26
CA ASP A 853 -8.60 64.46 32.35
C ASP A 853 -7.88 63.84 33.55
N ILE A 854 -7.32 62.65 33.37
CA ILE A 854 -6.71 61.82 34.44
C ILE A 854 -5.54 62.55 35.13
N ASN A 855 -4.84 63.47 34.43
CA ASN A 855 -3.64 64.14 34.96
C ASN A 855 -3.97 65.27 35.96
N ASN A 856 -5.18 65.77 35.95
CA ASN A 856 -5.65 66.90 36.83
C ASN A 856 -6.63 66.48 37.92
N LEU A 857 -6.93 65.17 38.08
CA LEU A 857 -7.84 64.68 39.10
C LEU A 857 -7.16 64.47 40.46
N THR A 858 -7.72 64.97 41.51
CA THR A 858 -7.36 64.58 42.90
C THR A 858 -7.82 63.12 43.18
N PRO A 859 -7.22 62.40 44.12
CA PRO A 859 -7.62 61.05 44.48
C PRO A 859 -9.08 60.88 44.85
N MET A 860 -9.65 61.92 45.47
CA MET A 860 -11.05 61.95 45.89
C MET A 860 -12.00 62.16 44.74
N GLU A 861 -11.67 63.03 43.78
CA GLU A 861 -12.39 63.23 42.54
C GLU A 861 -12.38 62.00 41.66
N ALA A 862 -11.23 61.31 41.55
CA ALA A 862 -11.13 60.05 40.83
C ALA A 862 -12.03 58.94 41.44
N LEU A 863 -12.13 58.84 42.75
CA LEU A 863 -13.03 57.94 43.46
C LEU A 863 -14.50 58.25 43.19
N ASN A 864 -14.86 59.50 43.17
CA ASN A 864 -16.20 59.94 42.87
C ASN A 864 -16.57 59.66 41.42
N ARG A 865 -15.69 59.90 40.46
CA ARG A 865 -15.94 59.59 39.05
C ARG A 865 -16.04 58.08 38.78
N LEU A 866 -15.23 57.26 39.42
CA LEU A 866 -15.40 55.80 39.39
C LEU A 866 -16.73 55.34 39.98
N HIS A 867 -17.24 56.07 41.00
CA HIS A 867 -18.56 55.80 41.59
C HIS A 867 -19.68 56.14 40.61
N GLU A 868 -19.60 57.28 39.89
CA GLU A 868 -20.54 57.69 38.87
C GLU A 868 -20.56 56.71 37.70
N ILE A 869 -19.39 56.29 37.17
CA ILE A 869 -19.25 55.26 36.12
C ILE A 869 -19.90 53.94 36.55
N ARG A 870 -19.68 53.52 37.79
CA ARG A 870 -20.30 52.31 38.33
C ARG A 870 -21.83 52.44 38.43
N LYS A 871 -22.39 53.65 38.80
CA LYS A 871 -23.84 53.90 38.82
C LYS A 871 -24.43 53.76 37.40
N ILE A 872 -23.76 54.31 36.37
CA ILE A 872 -24.18 54.15 34.95
C ILE A 872 -24.26 52.72 34.59
N LEU A 873 -23.22 51.91 34.93
CA LEU A 873 -23.13 50.47 34.63
C LEU A 873 -24.22 49.66 35.38
N THR A 874 -24.57 50.02 36.64
CA THR A 874 -25.48 49.22 37.45
C THR A 874 -26.95 49.69 37.36
N GLY A 875 -27.27 50.78 36.64
CA GLY A 875 -28.60 51.33 36.48
C GLY A 875 -29.23 51.79 37.77
N GLN A 876 -28.40 52.07 38.83
CA GLN A 876 -28.87 52.69 40.08
C GLN A 876 -28.74 54.22 39.97
N ALA A 877 -29.85 54.92 39.83
CA ALA A 877 -29.91 56.36 39.86
C ALA A 877 -29.70 56.90 41.30
#